data_943d3e31e172ffdd2b9be3c71f5012f8
#
_entry.id   943d3e31e172ffdd2b9be3c71f5012f8
#
_cell.length_a   1.000
_cell.length_b   1.000
_cell.length_c   1.000
_cell.angle_alpha   90.00
_cell.angle_beta   90.00
_cell.angle_gamma   90.00
#
_symmetry.space_group_name_H-M   'P 1'
#
loop_
_entity.id
_entity.type
_entity.pdbx_description
1 polymer ?
#
loop_
_entity_poly.entity_id
_entity_poly.type
_entity_poly.pdbx_seq_one_letter_code
_entity_poly.pdbx_strand_id
1 'polypeptide(L)'
;MRRALTLAFLELRTAWRRPSVWIFLAILLALNWGFSTGSVMIGAGSRVAGGERAFLNGEFNLAFMDMLVFALFWVFFVCTAFGNATSEDDALRVLPIVGSTGLTPREYVLGRWLGIAGTYLWIAAANLVFQALFFELYPVDEPDKMRGAFSLVSYARPMVLFVVVPMLSLGAISFALGALTRQTVLVFALPVAILLGSFFFFWSFAPSWLPGWAERALQLFDISGFRWLNETYLKVDRGVMFYNTQPLTLDAWVAVQRLGMVALGALLLLWAARREERRWRAPHTVSNEERASILAKADVAGRARDAAPAAQRTLASLGMLQQERGAPGALATALDAFRAEARELRRSPGLWIFIPLIALQCAGFTFVPGPFDTPNLVSAGTFAAESYNTVTLLSLLMVLYYFTESLGRDDRVRIAAIVGASPAPTASLVVGKMLACAVAVVLMILGAVWSTLAVASAVQYFDSGIWLPPSPMPFLLAWGGLLSATLFAWMCFLTLLWSQFRNRWASYVLGIGVLALTGWCVVQGWMNWVFNWHLWGGMRWTDFEFLPLDADAMVLNRVLWVLVGLFMLHAALEWWRRRVPDPQGITSRLQWSRAWRRSARLLVFGAPALVCGTALALMVRNGPSGSPAEKFERDYYVANDRTWRDAPAPLITAADLELGIEPEAGTIAVKGTYVLTNRTESPLRQLALTPARDFTELVFTFEGEEWNDETLGRERKRSPWAQRVANRAGLWVFTPKEPL
;
A
#
# COMPACT_ATOMS: atom_id res chain seq x y z
N MET A 1 7.47 -32.72 -28.12
CA MET A 1 8.51 -31.77 -27.67
C MET A 1 8.84 -30.67 -28.70
N ARG A 2 9.10 -30.97 -29.96
CA ARG A 2 9.34 -29.97 -31.04
C ARG A 2 8.18 -28.94 -31.13
N ARG A 3 6.94 -29.42 -31.11
CA ARG A 3 5.73 -28.54 -31.14
C ARG A 3 5.59 -27.63 -29.90
N ALA A 4 5.94 -28.13 -28.70
CA ALA A 4 5.95 -27.31 -27.49
C ALA A 4 7.00 -26.18 -27.59
N LEU A 5 8.20 -26.45 -28.12
CA LEU A 5 9.23 -25.43 -28.34
C LEU A 5 8.81 -24.41 -29.40
N THR A 6 8.13 -24.82 -30.46
CA THR A 6 7.56 -23.89 -31.44
C THR A 6 6.54 -22.97 -30.82
N LEU A 7 5.66 -23.51 -29.98
CA LEU A 7 4.68 -22.69 -29.25
C LEU A 7 5.37 -21.75 -28.26
N ALA A 8 6.39 -22.22 -27.53
CA ALA A 8 7.18 -21.38 -26.63
C ALA A 8 7.86 -20.21 -27.36
N PHE A 9 8.43 -20.47 -28.53
CA PHE A 9 9.05 -19.42 -29.35
C PHE A 9 8.02 -18.40 -29.85
N LEU A 10 6.84 -18.84 -30.27
CA LEU A 10 5.74 -17.94 -30.65
C LEU A 10 5.30 -17.08 -29.48
N GLU A 11 5.15 -17.66 -28.28
CA GLU A 11 4.79 -16.92 -27.07
C GLU A 11 5.87 -15.89 -26.72
N LEU A 12 7.15 -16.28 -26.75
CA LEU A 12 8.27 -15.37 -26.53
C LEU A 12 8.26 -14.22 -27.52
N ARG A 13 8.01 -14.47 -28.82
CA ARG A 13 7.92 -13.43 -29.84
C ARG A 13 6.75 -12.48 -29.62
N THR A 14 5.60 -12.99 -29.15
CA THR A 14 4.42 -12.17 -28.89
C THR A 14 4.53 -11.37 -27.59
N ALA A 15 5.29 -11.88 -26.60
CA ALA A 15 5.51 -11.21 -25.33
C ALA A 15 6.13 -9.81 -25.51
N TRP A 16 7.04 -9.63 -26.48
CA TRP A 16 7.67 -8.34 -26.80
C TRP A 16 6.68 -7.27 -27.27
N ARG A 17 5.49 -7.65 -27.72
CA ARG A 17 4.42 -6.73 -28.11
C ARG A 17 3.53 -6.34 -26.94
N ARG A 18 3.67 -6.99 -25.79
CA ARG A 18 2.86 -6.73 -24.59
C ARG A 18 3.42 -5.53 -23.83
N PRO A 19 2.63 -4.46 -23.60
CA PRO A 19 3.09 -3.28 -22.86
C PRO A 19 3.59 -3.61 -21.46
N SER A 20 3.02 -4.64 -20.81
CA SER A 20 3.39 -5.05 -19.46
C SER A 20 4.86 -5.45 -19.30
N VAL A 21 5.48 -6.02 -20.34
CA VAL A 21 6.90 -6.38 -20.35
C VAL A 21 7.78 -5.13 -20.28
N TRP A 22 7.46 -4.13 -21.11
CA TRP A 22 8.21 -2.87 -21.14
C TRP A 22 7.99 -2.02 -19.90
N ILE A 23 6.76 -2.00 -19.37
CA ILE A 23 6.47 -1.33 -18.12
C ILE A 23 7.28 -1.95 -16.98
N PHE A 24 7.33 -3.28 -16.91
CA PHE A 24 8.09 -3.97 -15.88
C PHE A 24 9.60 -3.71 -16.00
N LEU A 25 10.15 -3.76 -17.20
CA LEU A 25 11.56 -3.37 -17.45
C LEU A 25 11.85 -1.93 -17.05
N ALA A 26 10.96 -0.99 -17.36
CA ALA A 26 11.11 0.41 -16.96
C ALA A 26 11.08 0.58 -15.43
N ILE A 27 10.22 -0.17 -14.74
CA ILE A 27 10.17 -0.18 -13.27
C ILE A 27 11.51 -0.71 -12.71
N LEU A 28 12.01 -1.85 -13.22
CA LEU A 28 13.28 -2.41 -12.77
C LEU A 28 14.46 -1.46 -13.05
N LEU A 29 14.48 -0.81 -14.21
CA LEU A 29 15.49 0.20 -14.54
C LEU A 29 15.46 1.37 -13.54
N ALA A 30 14.27 1.91 -13.27
CA ALA A 30 14.08 3.03 -12.35
C ALA A 30 14.45 2.66 -10.90
N LEU A 31 14.12 1.43 -10.47
CA LEU A 31 14.49 0.95 -9.14
C LEU A 31 16.00 0.81 -8.99
N ASN A 32 16.69 0.18 -9.95
CA ASN A 32 18.15 0.04 -9.89
C ASN A 32 18.85 1.40 -9.90
N TRP A 33 18.34 2.34 -10.71
CA TRP A 33 18.82 3.72 -10.68
C TRP A 33 18.56 4.36 -9.30
N GLY A 34 17.35 4.26 -8.76
CA GLY A 34 16.99 4.82 -7.46
C GLY A 34 17.84 4.26 -6.30
N PHE A 35 18.10 2.96 -6.30
CA PHE A 35 18.99 2.33 -5.30
C PHE A 35 20.43 2.81 -5.41
N SER A 36 20.94 2.99 -6.64
CA SER A 36 22.32 3.44 -6.86
C SER A 36 22.54 4.91 -6.46
N THR A 37 21.49 5.73 -6.48
CA THR A 37 21.56 7.15 -6.07
C THR A 37 21.32 7.35 -4.58
N GLY A 38 20.96 6.31 -3.84
CA GLY A 38 20.50 6.42 -2.46
C GLY A 38 19.11 7.08 -2.31
N SER A 39 18.43 7.39 -3.43
CA SER A 39 17.08 7.99 -3.41
C SER A 39 16.01 7.04 -2.89
N VAL A 40 16.27 5.74 -2.92
CA VAL A 40 15.44 4.69 -2.34
C VAL A 40 16.25 3.97 -1.29
N MET A 41 16.10 4.38 -0.04
CA MET A 41 16.66 3.66 1.10
C MET A 41 15.65 2.65 1.60
N ILE A 42 16.07 1.41 1.72
CA ILE A 42 15.27 0.33 2.29
C ILE A 42 15.85 0.00 3.65
N GLY A 43 15.21 0.53 4.68
CA GLY A 43 15.51 0.17 6.06
C GLY A 43 14.73 -1.07 6.49
N ALA A 44 15.38 -2.08 6.97
CA ALA A 44 14.77 -3.12 7.79
C ALA A 44 14.72 -2.60 9.25
N GLY A 45 13.67 -1.83 9.59
CA GLY A 45 13.59 -1.13 10.86
C GLY A 45 14.55 0.06 10.96
N SER A 46 14.96 0.41 12.18
CA SER A 46 15.88 1.54 12.45
C SER A 46 17.35 1.19 12.24
N ARG A 47 17.70 0.01 11.77
CA ARG A 47 19.08 -0.46 11.63
C ARG A 47 19.40 -0.85 10.19
N VAL A 48 20.43 -0.23 9.64
CA VAL A 48 21.09 -0.67 8.40
C VAL A 48 22.22 -1.61 8.82
N ALA A 49 22.12 -2.89 8.48
CA ALA A 49 23.18 -3.86 8.78
C ALA A 49 24.48 -3.46 8.05
N GLY A 50 25.58 -3.41 8.77
CA GLY A 50 26.87 -2.96 8.24
C GLY A 50 27.06 -1.45 8.18
N GLY A 51 26.04 -0.64 8.51
CA GLY A 51 26.10 0.82 8.50
C GLY A 51 26.31 1.43 7.10
N GLU A 52 26.62 2.71 7.06
CA GLU A 52 26.77 3.48 5.81
C GLU A 52 27.98 3.09 4.94
N ARG A 53 28.89 2.25 5.46
CA ARG A 53 30.11 1.80 4.76
C ARG A 53 30.00 0.41 4.14
N ALA A 54 28.83 -0.21 4.17
CA ALA A 54 28.62 -1.47 3.47
C ALA A 54 28.67 -1.25 1.95
N PHE A 55 29.34 -2.13 1.21
CA PHE A 55 29.46 -2.00 -0.24
C PHE A 55 28.12 -2.11 -0.93
N LEU A 56 27.83 -1.18 -1.81
CA LEU A 56 26.61 -1.18 -2.64
C LEU A 56 26.55 -2.43 -3.53
N ASN A 57 27.68 -2.84 -4.09
CA ASN A 57 27.82 -4.04 -4.92
C ASN A 57 28.15 -5.31 -4.10
N GLY A 58 28.02 -5.23 -2.77
CA GLY A 58 28.20 -6.38 -1.86
C GLY A 58 27.09 -7.42 -2.03
N GLU A 59 27.44 -8.70 -1.94
CA GLU A 59 26.52 -9.82 -2.17
C GLU A 59 25.28 -9.79 -1.23
N PHE A 60 25.48 -9.40 0.04
CA PHE A 60 24.38 -9.26 1.01
C PHE A 60 23.40 -8.13 0.64
N ASN A 61 23.93 -6.98 0.18
CA ASN A 61 23.10 -5.87 -0.25
C ASN A 61 22.31 -6.20 -1.51
N LEU A 62 22.96 -6.83 -2.49
CA LEU A 62 22.30 -7.30 -3.71
C LEU A 62 21.22 -8.36 -3.40
N ALA A 63 21.50 -9.31 -2.50
CA ALA A 63 20.53 -10.30 -2.06
C ALA A 63 19.30 -9.66 -1.39
N PHE A 64 19.54 -8.70 -0.50
CA PHE A 64 18.47 -7.96 0.17
C PHE A 64 17.58 -7.22 -0.83
N MET A 65 18.20 -6.48 -1.77
CA MET A 65 17.48 -5.75 -2.80
C MET A 65 16.69 -6.69 -3.72
N ASP A 66 17.30 -7.80 -4.17
CA ASP A 66 16.65 -8.78 -5.03
C ASP A 66 15.43 -9.42 -4.35
N MET A 67 15.54 -9.79 -3.08
CA MET A 67 14.43 -10.36 -2.31
C MET A 67 13.26 -9.36 -2.16
N LEU A 68 13.58 -8.10 -1.91
CA LEU A 68 12.59 -7.05 -1.73
C LEU A 68 11.90 -6.69 -3.05
N VAL A 69 12.68 -6.47 -4.12
CA VAL A 69 12.14 -6.21 -5.46
C VAL A 69 11.35 -7.41 -5.97
N PHE A 70 11.77 -8.64 -5.62
CA PHE A 70 11.01 -9.85 -5.93
C PHE A 70 9.63 -9.82 -5.26
N ALA A 71 9.57 -9.61 -3.96
CA ALA A 71 8.32 -9.61 -3.22
C ALA A 71 7.36 -8.48 -3.66
N LEU A 72 7.89 -7.29 -3.95
CA LEU A 72 7.10 -6.11 -4.32
C LEU A 72 6.59 -6.15 -5.77
N PHE A 73 7.45 -6.53 -6.71
CA PHE A 73 7.17 -6.35 -8.14
C PHE A 73 7.13 -7.66 -8.92
N TRP A 74 8.15 -8.52 -8.78
CA TRP A 74 8.20 -9.78 -9.54
C TRP A 74 7.00 -10.66 -9.27
N VAL A 75 6.60 -10.82 -8.01
CA VAL A 75 5.44 -11.63 -7.62
C VAL A 75 4.20 -11.23 -8.39
N PHE A 76 3.93 -9.92 -8.53
CA PHE A 76 2.76 -9.42 -9.22
C PHE A 76 2.79 -9.73 -10.73
N PHE A 77 3.89 -9.38 -11.40
CA PHE A 77 4.01 -9.56 -12.84
C PHE A 77 4.07 -11.06 -13.22
N VAL A 78 4.79 -11.86 -12.45
CA VAL A 78 4.89 -13.32 -12.65
C VAL A 78 3.53 -13.97 -12.47
N CYS A 79 2.85 -13.75 -11.34
CA CYS A 79 1.56 -14.39 -11.09
C CYS A 79 0.52 -14.03 -12.16
N THR A 80 0.49 -12.77 -12.58
CA THR A 80 -0.47 -12.32 -13.60
C THR A 80 -0.17 -12.89 -14.98
N ALA A 81 1.09 -12.94 -15.39
CA ALA A 81 1.47 -13.45 -16.70
C ALA A 81 1.23 -14.95 -16.83
N PHE A 82 1.70 -15.73 -15.84
CA PHE A 82 1.55 -17.19 -15.88
C PHE A 82 0.11 -17.62 -15.60
N GLY A 83 -0.57 -16.99 -14.65
CA GLY A 83 -1.93 -17.38 -14.27
C GLY A 83 -2.98 -17.06 -15.33
N ASN A 84 -2.80 -16.00 -16.11
CA ASN A 84 -3.73 -15.64 -17.18
C ASN A 84 -3.49 -16.41 -18.49
N ALA A 85 -2.39 -17.13 -18.62
CA ALA A 85 -2.02 -17.80 -19.86
C ALA A 85 -3.10 -18.70 -20.45
N THR A 86 -3.82 -19.42 -19.60
CA THR A 86 -4.88 -20.35 -20.01
C THR A 86 -6.26 -19.68 -20.07
N SER A 87 -6.52 -18.67 -19.24
CA SER A 87 -7.78 -17.96 -19.19
C SER A 87 -7.95 -16.98 -20.37
N GLU A 88 -6.86 -16.41 -20.88
CA GLU A 88 -6.87 -15.59 -22.10
C GLU A 88 -7.33 -16.38 -23.32
N ASP A 89 -6.84 -17.60 -23.51
CA ASP A 89 -7.19 -18.46 -24.64
C ASP A 89 -8.66 -18.89 -24.59
N ASP A 90 -9.20 -19.11 -23.39
CA ASP A 90 -10.64 -19.38 -23.21
C ASP A 90 -11.48 -18.14 -23.51
N ALA A 91 -11.07 -16.97 -22.99
CA ALA A 91 -11.79 -15.73 -23.20
C ALA A 91 -11.86 -15.33 -24.68
N LEU A 92 -10.76 -15.59 -25.42
CA LEU A 92 -10.66 -15.34 -26.87
C LEU A 92 -11.27 -16.46 -27.70
N ARG A 93 -11.78 -17.55 -27.09
CA ARG A 93 -12.32 -18.76 -27.75
C ARG A 93 -11.35 -19.39 -28.77
N VAL A 94 -10.04 -19.29 -28.52
CA VAL A 94 -9.00 -19.82 -29.40
C VAL A 94 -8.71 -21.31 -29.11
N LEU A 95 -9.07 -21.78 -27.92
CA LEU A 95 -8.76 -23.14 -27.46
C LEU A 95 -9.25 -24.25 -28.41
N PRO A 96 -10.48 -24.18 -29.01
CA PRO A 96 -10.90 -25.18 -29.99
C PRO A 96 -10.04 -25.19 -31.26
N ILE A 97 -9.57 -24.01 -31.69
CA ILE A 97 -8.67 -23.87 -32.85
C ILE A 97 -7.33 -24.50 -32.54
N VAL A 98 -6.77 -24.22 -31.34
CA VAL A 98 -5.51 -24.81 -30.87
C VAL A 98 -5.64 -26.33 -30.79
N GLY A 99 -6.77 -26.86 -30.30
CA GLY A 99 -7.04 -28.31 -30.24
C GLY A 99 -7.08 -28.98 -31.62
N SER A 100 -7.51 -28.24 -32.67
CA SER A 100 -7.54 -28.78 -34.05
C SER A 100 -6.16 -28.85 -34.71
N THR A 101 -5.11 -28.23 -34.17
CA THR A 101 -3.75 -28.19 -34.73
C THR A 101 -2.94 -29.47 -34.47
N GLY A 102 -3.51 -30.46 -33.76
CA GLY A 102 -2.84 -31.72 -33.39
C GLY A 102 -1.77 -31.55 -32.30
N LEU A 103 -1.80 -30.43 -31.56
CA LEU A 103 -1.05 -30.26 -30.31
C LEU A 103 -1.63 -31.17 -29.24
N THR A 104 -0.78 -31.80 -28.46
CA THR A 104 -1.23 -32.51 -27.25
C THR A 104 -1.41 -31.53 -26.10
N PRO A 105 -2.34 -31.77 -25.16
CA PRO A 105 -2.52 -30.91 -23.99
C PRO A 105 -1.25 -30.67 -23.18
N ARG A 106 -0.38 -31.69 -23.11
CA ARG A 106 0.93 -31.54 -22.43
C ARG A 106 1.86 -30.60 -23.18
N GLU A 107 1.91 -30.72 -24.52
CA GLU A 107 2.71 -29.80 -25.35
C GLU A 107 2.19 -28.38 -25.29
N TYR A 108 0.86 -28.21 -25.18
CA TYR A 108 0.25 -26.88 -24.97
C TYR A 108 0.67 -26.27 -23.64
N VAL A 109 0.49 -26.97 -22.51
CA VAL A 109 0.83 -26.47 -21.18
C VAL A 109 2.33 -26.15 -21.07
N LEU A 110 3.19 -27.09 -21.49
CA LEU A 110 4.64 -26.88 -21.46
C LEU A 110 5.08 -25.76 -22.39
N GLY A 111 4.53 -25.67 -23.59
CA GLY A 111 4.88 -24.64 -24.56
C GLY A 111 4.51 -23.23 -24.07
N ARG A 112 3.31 -23.08 -23.51
CA ARG A 112 2.86 -21.81 -22.92
C ARG A 112 3.73 -21.43 -21.73
N TRP A 113 3.94 -22.35 -20.79
CA TRP A 113 4.75 -22.07 -19.61
C TRP A 113 6.20 -21.73 -19.97
N LEU A 114 6.85 -22.48 -20.86
CA LEU A 114 8.23 -22.24 -21.31
C LEU A 114 8.38 -20.91 -22.03
N GLY A 115 7.40 -20.50 -22.83
CA GLY A 115 7.43 -19.23 -23.53
C GLY A 115 7.40 -18.02 -22.58
N ILE A 116 6.52 -18.08 -21.58
CA ILE A 116 6.45 -17.06 -20.54
C ILE A 116 7.70 -17.10 -19.66
N ALA A 117 8.16 -18.29 -19.24
CA ALA A 117 9.38 -18.45 -18.47
C ALA A 117 10.60 -17.87 -19.21
N GLY A 118 10.72 -18.13 -20.51
CA GLY A 118 11.79 -17.54 -21.35
C GLY A 118 11.74 -16.00 -21.39
N THR A 119 10.54 -15.40 -21.43
CA THR A 119 10.39 -13.94 -21.37
C THR A 119 10.89 -13.38 -20.04
N TYR A 120 10.51 -14.01 -18.93
CA TYR A 120 10.89 -13.53 -17.60
C TYR A 120 12.35 -13.84 -17.25
N LEU A 121 12.93 -14.91 -17.79
CA LEU A 121 14.38 -15.17 -17.71
C LEU A 121 15.16 -14.08 -18.44
N TRP A 122 14.67 -13.64 -19.59
CA TRP A 122 15.29 -12.52 -20.30
C TRP A 122 15.18 -11.21 -19.48
N ILE A 123 14.01 -10.93 -18.86
CA ILE A 123 13.85 -9.77 -17.96
C ILE A 123 14.82 -9.88 -16.78
N ALA A 124 15.03 -11.06 -16.20
CA ALA A 124 15.99 -11.27 -15.12
C ALA A 124 17.43 -11.00 -15.57
N ALA A 125 17.80 -11.45 -16.77
CA ALA A 125 19.10 -11.12 -17.36
C ALA A 125 19.27 -9.64 -17.61
N ALA A 126 18.24 -8.94 -18.09
CA ALA A 126 18.25 -7.48 -18.24
C ALA A 126 18.38 -6.76 -16.90
N ASN A 127 17.67 -7.24 -15.86
CA ASN A 127 17.78 -6.68 -14.50
C ASN A 127 19.19 -6.83 -13.93
N LEU A 128 19.83 -7.96 -14.13
CA LEU A 128 21.22 -8.18 -13.73
C LEU A 128 22.17 -7.20 -14.43
N VAL A 129 21.95 -6.92 -15.73
CA VAL A 129 22.71 -5.91 -16.46
C VAL A 129 22.44 -4.51 -15.89
N PHE A 130 21.18 -4.17 -15.54
CA PHE A 130 20.86 -2.89 -14.93
C PHE A 130 21.53 -2.72 -13.56
N GLN A 131 21.52 -3.77 -12.73
CA GLN A 131 22.23 -3.76 -11.44
C GLN A 131 23.72 -3.50 -11.66
N ALA A 132 24.39 -4.31 -12.49
CA ALA A 132 25.81 -4.12 -12.76
C ALA A 132 26.11 -2.73 -13.32
N LEU A 133 25.30 -2.22 -14.24
CA LEU A 133 25.52 -0.93 -14.86
C LEU A 133 25.40 0.23 -13.86
N PHE A 134 24.34 0.24 -13.05
CA PHE A 134 24.12 1.34 -12.11
C PHE A 134 25.02 1.26 -10.87
N PHE A 135 25.20 0.06 -10.31
CA PHE A 135 26.03 -0.07 -9.10
C PHE A 135 27.53 0.09 -9.36
N GLU A 136 28.02 -0.19 -10.58
CA GLU A 136 29.43 -0.03 -10.92
C GLU A 136 29.77 1.31 -11.58
N LEU A 137 28.88 1.84 -12.45
CA LEU A 137 29.20 2.99 -13.30
C LEU A 137 28.60 4.32 -12.81
N TYR A 138 27.59 4.29 -11.92
CA TYR A 138 26.97 5.53 -11.44
C TYR A 138 27.96 6.32 -10.57
N PRO A 139 28.10 7.65 -10.76
CA PRO A 139 28.98 8.45 -9.94
C PRO A 139 28.55 8.45 -8.47
N VAL A 140 29.42 8.05 -7.58
CA VAL A 140 29.22 8.05 -6.11
C VAL A 140 30.35 8.86 -5.49
N ASP A 141 30.04 9.65 -4.46
CA ASP A 141 31.05 10.30 -3.65
C ASP A 141 31.86 9.22 -2.91
N GLU A 142 33.19 9.24 -3.01
CA GLU A 142 34.09 8.25 -2.41
C GLU A 142 33.88 6.79 -2.90
N PRO A 143 34.06 6.49 -4.19
CA PRO A 143 33.78 5.18 -4.77
C PRO A 143 34.58 4.03 -4.10
N ASP A 144 35.81 4.28 -3.67
CA ASP A 144 36.68 3.27 -3.03
C ASP A 144 36.16 2.81 -1.66
N LYS A 145 35.31 3.61 -1.00
CA LYS A 145 34.70 3.26 0.30
C LYS A 145 33.31 2.62 0.14
N MET A 146 32.64 2.88 -0.98
CA MET A 146 31.25 2.48 -1.22
C MET A 146 31.13 1.25 -2.13
N ARG A 147 32.20 0.86 -2.83
CA ARG A 147 32.21 -0.27 -3.78
C ARG A 147 33.37 -1.21 -3.52
N GLY A 148 33.04 -2.49 -3.54
CA GLY A 148 34.02 -3.57 -3.59
C GLY A 148 34.48 -3.87 -5.03
N ALA A 149 35.42 -4.78 -5.19
CA ALA A 149 35.85 -5.26 -6.49
C ALA A 149 34.67 -5.91 -7.25
N PHE A 150 34.56 -5.63 -8.53
CA PHE A 150 33.52 -6.24 -9.39
C PHE A 150 33.64 -7.76 -9.39
N SER A 151 32.53 -8.43 -9.11
CA SER A 151 32.42 -9.89 -9.18
C SER A 151 31.06 -10.28 -9.77
N LEU A 152 31.07 -10.84 -10.96
CA LEU A 152 29.84 -11.32 -11.61
C LEU A 152 29.08 -12.35 -10.74
N VAL A 153 29.82 -13.12 -9.94
CA VAL A 153 29.23 -14.12 -9.03
C VAL A 153 28.40 -13.45 -7.93
N SER A 154 28.86 -12.31 -7.42
CA SER A 154 28.13 -11.54 -6.41
C SER A 154 26.78 -11.02 -6.90
N TYR A 155 26.65 -10.73 -8.19
CA TYR A 155 25.37 -10.37 -8.83
C TYR A 155 24.54 -11.59 -9.22
N ALA A 156 25.16 -12.60 -9.83
CA ALA A 156 24.45 -13.71 -10.40
C ALA A 156 23.88 -14.68 -9.33
N ARG A 157 24.60 -14.90 -8.24
CA ARG A 157 24.17 -15.82 -7.17
C ARG A 157 22.88 -15.36 -6.50
N PRO A 158 22.75 -14.12 -5.98
CA PRO A 158 21.49 -13.63 -5.44
C PRO A 158 20.37 -13.65 -6.47
N MET A 159 20.62 -13.16 -7.69
CA MET A 159 19.64 -13.16 -8.78
C MET A 159 19.07 -14.55 -9.07
N VAL A 160 19.91 -15.57 -9.19
CA VAL A 160 19.45 -16.95 -9.47
C VAL A 160 18.65 -17.50 -8.28
N LEU A 161 19.17 -17.34 -7.06
CA LEU A 161 18.60 -17.98 -5.88
C LEU A 161 17.33 -17.30 -5.37
N PHE A 162 17.25 -15.97 -5.45
CA PHE A 162 16.17 -15.18 -4.84
C PHE A 162 15.21 -14.57 -5.85
N VAL A 163 15.55 -14.56 -7.14
CA VAL A 163 14.64 -14.12 -8.20
C VAL A 163 14.29 -15.26 -9.15
N VAL A 164 15.25 -15.90 -9.81
CA VAL A 164 14.96 -16.86 -10.88
C VAL A 164 14.29 -18.12 -10.36
N VAL A 165 14.81 -18.75 -9.30
CA VAL A 165 14.22 -19.98 -8.74
C VAL A 165 12.81 -19.75 -8.18
N PRO A 166 12.56 -18.73 -7.33
CA PRO A 166 11.22 -18.40 -6.87
C PRO A 166 10.27 -18.02 -8.01
N MET A 167 10.74 -17.26 -9.00
CA MET A 167 9.96 -16.85 -10.17
C MET A 167 9.44 -18.05 -10.97
N LEU A 168 10.30 -19.01 -11.29
CA LEU A 168 9.88 -20.20 -12.04
C LEU A 168 8.91 -21.07 -11.25
N SER A 169 9.15 -21.24 -9.95
CA SER A 169 8.30 -22.02 -9.06
C SER A 169 6.93 -21.36 -8.87
N LEU A 170 6.93 -20.05 -8.57
CA LEU A 170 5.71 -19.28 -8.41
C LEU A 170 4.92 -19.17 -9.73
N GLY A 171 5.63 -19.04 -10.84
CA GLY A 171 5.05 -19.09 -12.19
C GLY A 171 4.32 -20.40 -12.45
N ALA A 172 4.89 -21.53 -12.02
CA ALA A 172 4.24 -22.85 -12.14
C ALA A 172 2.98 -22.95 -11.24
N ILE A 173 3.07 -22.46 -10.00
CA ILE A 173 1.93 -22.42 -9.05
C ILE A 173 0.80 -21.57 -9.63
N SER A 174 1.13 -20.36 -10.11
CA SER A 174 0.15 -19.44 -10.66
C SER A 174 -0.48 -19.94 -11.95
N PHE A 175 0.31 -20.58 -12.83
CA PHE A 175 -0.18 -21.23 -14.04
C PHE A 175 -1.18 -22.34 -13.70
N ALA A 176 -0.84 -23.20 -12.73
CA ALA A 176 -1.74 -24.26 -12.27
C ALA A 176 -3.03 -23.70 -11.67
N LEU A 177 -2.95 -22.62 -10.86
CA LEU A 177 -4.11 -21.94 -10.30
C LEU A 177 -5.01 -21.39 -11.42
N GLY A 178 -4.43 -20.72 -12.41
CA GLY A 178 -5.15 -20.19 -13.57
C GLY A 178 -5.82 -21.28 -14.42
N ALA A 179 -5.11 -22.39 -14.67
CA ALA A 179 -5.64 -23.55 -15.40
C ALA A 179 -6.81 -24.23 -14.65
N LEU A 180 -6.77 -24.22 -13.31
CA LEU A 180 -7.80 -24.80 -12.47
C LEU A 180 -9.06 -23.96 -12.40
N THR A 181 -8.89 -22.70 -12.03
CA THR A 181 -10.00 -21.84 -11.64
C THR A 181 -10.58 -21.10 -12.82
N ARG A 182 -9.75 -20.81 -13.83
CA ARG A 182 -10.11 -19.97 -14.98
C ARG A 182 -10.71 -18.62 -14.59
N GLN A 183 -10.47 -18.20 -13.35
CA GLN A 183 -10.96 -16.94 -12.80
C GLN A 183 -9.79 -15.97 -12.65
N THR A 184 -9.79 -14.93 -13.48
CA THR A 184 -8.78 -13.88 -13.46
C THR A 184 -8.65 -13.22 -12.07
N VAL A 185 -9.76 -13.13 -11.33
CA VAL A 185 -9.77 -12.55 -9.98
C VAL A 185 -8.88 -13.32 -9.00
N LEU A 186 -8.92 -14.66 -9.02
CA LEU A 186 -8.10 -15.48 -8.14
C LEU A 186 -6.61 -15.42 -8.51
N VAL A 187 -6.32 -15.27 -9.80
CA VAL A 187 -4.95 -15.06 -10.29
C VAL A 187 -4.39 -13.74 -9.77
N PHE A 188 -5.19 -12.66 -9.74
CA PHE A 188 -4.78 -11.38 -9.17
C PHE A 188 -4.75 -11.36 -7.64
N ALA A 189 -5.56 -12.17 -6.97
CA ALA A 189 -5.54 -12.28 -5.51
C ALA A 189 -4.27 -12.96 -4.99
N LEU A 190 -3.67 -13.88 -5.75
CA LEU A 190 -2.47 -14.62 -5.36
C LEU A 190 -1.26 -13.69 -5.08
N PRO A 191 -0.83 -12.80 -5.99
CA PRO A 191 0.29 -11.90 -5.73
C PRO A 191 0.02 -10.94 -4.56
N VAL A 192 -1.21 -10.48 -4.41
CA VAL A 192 -1.60 -9.64 -3.26
C VAL A 192 -1.48 -10.43 -1.96
N ALA A 193 -1.95 -11.68 -1.93
CA ALA A 193 -1.83 -12.55 -0.76
C ALA A 193 -0.37 -12.83 -0.39
N ILE A 194 0.49 -13.09 -1.38
CA ILE A 194 1.92 -13.32 -1.15
C ILE A 194 2.59 -12.04 -0.64
N LEU A 195 2.31 -10.89 -1.27
CA LEU A 195 2.85 -9.60 -0.86
C LEU A 195 2.51 -9.29 0.60
N LEU A 196 1.23 -9.35 0.93
CA LEU A 196 0.76 -9.06 2.28
C LEU A 196 1.24 -10.10 3.29
N GLY A 197 1.21 -11.38 2.93
CA GLY A 197 1.76 -12.46 3.77
C GLY A 197 3.25 -12.29 4.04
N SER A 198 4.04 -11.89 3.04
CA SER A 198 5.48 -11.67 3.21
C SER A 198 5.76 -10.46 4.10
N PHE A 199 5.24 -9.28 3.78
CA PHE A 199 5.54 -8.05 4.51
C PHE A 199 5.04 -8.06 5.94
N PHE A 200 3.81 -8.53 6.15
CA PHE A 200 3.12 -8.34 7.42
C PHE A 200 3.10 -9.57 8.31
N PHE A 201 3.44 -10.72 7.76
CA PHE A 201 3.46 -11.93 8.54
C PHE A 201 4.86 -12.59 8.53
N PHE A 202 5.33 -13.03 7.36
CA PHE A 202 6.58 -13.80 7.33
C PHE A 202 7.80 -12.99 7.75
N TRP A 203 7.84 -11.68 7.47
CA TRP A 203 8.99 -10.83 7.80
C TRP A 203 8.93 -10.22 9.20
N SER A 204 7.73 -9.97 9.70
CA SER A 204 7.50 -9.25 10.96
C SER A 204 7.15 -10.16 12.13
N PHE A 205 6.68 -11.39 11.88
CA PHE A 205 6.24 -12.29 12.93
C PHE A 205 7.43 -12.99 13.60
N ALA A 206 7.90 -12.46 14.73
CA ALA A 206 9.00 -13.02 15.51
C ALA A 206 8.74 -12.86 17.01
N PRO A 207 7.66 -13.45 17.57
CA PRO A 207 7.41 -13.37 19.01
C PRO A 207 8.45 -14.17 19.80
N SER A 208 8.78 -13.69 20.99
CA SER A 208 9.79 -14.31 21.87
C SER A 208 9.47 -15.75 22.30
N TRP A 209 8.17 -16.09 22.33
CA TRP A 209 7.69 -17.44 22.66
C TRP A 209 7.70 -18.44 21.51
N LEU A 210 8.07 -18.02 20.29
CA LEU A 210 8.05 -18.90 19.12
C LEU A 210 9.13 -19.98 19.23
N PRO A 211 8.81 -21.27 19.25
CA PRO A 211 9.81 -22.31 19.31
C PRO A 211 10.63 -22.35 18.01
N GLY A 212 11.93 -22.65 18.11
CA GLY A 212 12.84 -22.61 16.96
C GLY A 212 12.45 -23.50 15.77
N TRP A 213 11.68 -24.58 15.98
CA TRP A 213 11.16 -25.39 14.87
C TRP A 213 10.09 -24.64 14.07
N ALA A 214 9.25 -23.86 14.76
CA ALA A 214 8.20 -23.07 14.09
C ALA A 214 8.79 -21.89 13.33
N GLU A 215 9.84 -21.28 13.85
CA GLU A 215 10.61 -20.25 13.16
C GLU A 215 11.21 -20.78 11.85
N ARG A 216 11.82 -21.96 11.89
CA ARG A 216 12.32 -22.65 10.68
C ARG A 216 11.21 -23.04 9.73
N ALA A 217 10.04 -23.44 10.22
CA ALA A 217 8.88 -23.72 9.38
C ALA A 217 8.40 -22.46 8.65
N LEU A 218 8.36 -21.30 9.34
CA LEU A 218 8.01 -20.04 8.70
C LEU A 218 9.01 -19.63 7.60
N GLN A 219 10.30 -19.92 7.77
CA GLN A 219 11.30 -19.70 6.73
C GLN A 219 11.02 -20.53 5.47
N LEU A 220 10.46 -21.76 5.61
CA LEU A 220 10.09 -22.59 4.45
C LEU A 220 8.93 -22.00 3.63
N PHE A 221 8.00 -21.28 4.27
CA PHE A 221 6.87 -20.67 3.60
C PHE A 221 7.18 -19.28 3.02
N ASP A 222 8.27 -18.63 3.44
CA ASP A 222 8.72 -17.36 2.87
C ASP A 222 9.34 -17.55 1.48
N ILE A 223 8.55 -17.29 0.44
CA ILE A 223 8.96 -17.45 -0.97
C ILE A 223 10.15 -16.56 -1.32
N SER A 224 10.22 -15.35 -0.74
CA SER A 224 11.31 -14.40 -1.00
C SER A 224 12.64 -14.85 -0.44
N GLY A 225 12.62 -15.51 0.73
CA GLY A 225 13.81 -15.86 1.51
C GLY A 225 14.31 -14.74 2.43
N PHE A 226 13.58 -13.63 2.50
CA PHE A 226 13.97 -12.48 3.31
C PHE A 226 14.06 -12.81 4.80
N ARG A 227 13.10 -13.60 5.33
CA ARG A 227 13.14 -14.05 6.73
C ARG A 227 14.42 -14.82 7.05
N TRP A 228 14.83 -15.73 6.16
CA TRP A 228 16.08 -16.45 6.33
C TRP A 228 17.30 -15.51 6.36
N LEU A 229 17.38 -14.55 5.44
CA LEU A 229 18.47 -13.59 5.39
C LEU A 229 18.49 -12.75 6.68
N ASN A 230 17.32 -12.28 7.12
CA ASN A 230 17.19 -11.49 8.32
C ASN A 230 17.63 -12.25 9.57
N GLU A 231 17.08 -13.43 9.82
CA GLU A 231 17.36 -14.23 11.01
C GLU A 231 18.81 -14.74 11.04
N THR A 232 19.39 -15.09 9.88
CA THR A 232 20.73 -15.67 9.81
C THR A 232 21.83 -14.62 9.84
N TYR A 233 21.63 -13.47 9.20
CA TYR A 233 22.70 -12.52 8.94
C TYR A 233 22.43 -11.09 9.43
N LEU A 234 21.17 -10.63 9.47
CA LEU A 234 20.84 -9.23 9.75
C LEU A 234 20.35 -8.99 11.18
N LYS A 235 19.88 -10.02 11.88
CA LYS A 235 19.36 -9.91 13.26
C LYS A 235 20.45 -9.43 14.25
N VAL A 236 21.69 -9.87 14.03
CA VAL A 236 22.86 -9.43 14.78
C VAL A 236 23.82 -8.78 13.80
N ASP A 237 24.14 -7.51 13.99
CA ASP A 237 25.12 -6.81 13.16
C ASP A 237 26.51 -7.42 13.36
N ARG A 238 27.08 -7.96 12.28
CA ARG A 238 28.40 -8.60 12.28
C ARG A 238 29.52 -7.66 11.87
N GLY A 239 29.20 -6.39 11.67
CA GLY A 239 30.14 -5.35 11.28
C GLY A 239 30.42 -5.29 9.77
N VAL A 240 30.84 -4.10 9.33
CA VAL A 240 31.05 -3.76 7.91
C VAL A 240 31.98 -4.74 7.19
N MET A 241 33.08 -5.13 7.84
CA MET A 241 34.05 -6.03 7.24
C MET A 241 33.45 -7.40 6.88
N PHE A 242 32.55 -7.91 7.71
CA PHE A 242 31.88 -9.17 7.42
C PHE A 242 31.05 -9.07 6.14
N TYR A 243 30.18 -8.06 6.03
CA TYR A 243 29.30 -7.92 4.88
C TYR A 243 30.02 -7.57 3.58
N ASN A 244 31.19 -6.94 3.69
CA ASN A 244 32.00 -6.56 2.52
C ASN A 244 32.91 -7.69 2.02
N THR A 245 33.31 -8.62 2.88
CA THR A 245 34.35 -9.63 2.53
C THR A 245 33.85 -11.05 2.48
N GLN A 246 32.80 -11.38 3.26
CA GLN A 246 32.29 -12.77 3.30
C GLN A 246 31.29 -13.03 2.19
N PRO A 247 31.36 -14.16 1.51
CA PRO A 247 30.34 -14.56 0.54
C PRO A 247 29.06 -15.02 1.27
N LEU A 248 27.92 -14.87 0.59
CA LEU A 248 26.65 -15.39 1.08
C LEU A 248 26.66 -16.92 1.04
N THR A 249 26.69 -17.56 2.19
CA THR A 249 26.68 -19.03 2.29
C THR A 249 25.25 -19.50 2.56
N LEU A 250 24.80 -20.45 1.71
CA LEU A 250 23.49 -21.07 1.86
C LEU A 250 23.59 -22.19 2.89
N ASP A 251 22.67 -22.21 3.84
CA ASP A 251 22.50 -23.36 4.70
C ASP A 251 21.66 -24.46 4.01
N ALA A 252 21.72 -25.67 4.56
CA ALA A 252 20.97 -26.81 4.02
C ALA A 252 19.45 -26.55 4.00
N TRP A 253 18.97 -25.70 4.90
CA TRP A 253 17.53 -25.40 5.04
C TRP A 253 16.99 -24.60 3.87
N VAL A 254 17.72 -23.57 3.43
CA VAL A 254 17.37 -22.81 2.22
C VAL A 254 17.49 -23.65 0.96
N ALA A 255 18.52 -24.50 0.88
CA ALA A 255 18.67 -25.42 -0.24
C ALA A 255 17.45 -26.37 -0.34
N VAL A 256 17.02 -26.96 0.78
CA VAL A 256 15.80 -27.78 0.84
C VAL A 256 14.56 -26.99 0.44
N GLN A 257 14.42 -25.77 0.91
CA GLN A 257 13.31 -24.89 0.54
C GLN A 257 13.28 -24.65 -0.97
N ARG A 258 14.40 -24.23 -1.57
CA ARG A 258 14.48 -23.92 -3.01
C ARG A 258 14.21 -25.17 -3.87
N LEU A 259 14.76 -26.31 -3.51
CA LEU A 259 14.48 -27.57 -4.17
C LEU A 259 13.02 -28.01 -4.02
N GLY A 260 12.45 -27.84 -2.81
CA GLY A 260 11.04 -28.12 -2.54
C GLY A 260 10.10 -27.24 -3.38
N MET A 261 10.42 -25.97 -3.54
CA MET A 261 9.64 -25.04 -4.39
C MET A 261 9.68 -25.48 -5.86
N VAL A 262 10.85 -25.84 -6.38
CA VAL A 262 11.00 -26.33 -7.76
C VAL A 262 10.22 -27.64 -7.96
N ALA A 263 10.34 -28.57 -7.01
CA ALA A 263 9.60 -29.83 -7.05
C ALA A 263 8.09 -29.63 -7.02
N LEU A 264 7.60 -28.78 -6.12
CA LEU A 264 6.18 -28.43 -6.02
C LEU A 264 5.69 -27.79 -7.33
N GLY A 265 6.44 -26.84 -7.89
CA GLY A 265 6.12 -26.19 -9.15
C GLY A 265 6.02 -27.21 -10.30
N ALA A 266 6.99 -28.11 -10.41
CA ALA A 266 6.98 -29.18 -11.42
C ALA A 266 5.78 -30.13 -11.27
N LEU A 267 5.47 -30.56 -10.03
CA LEU A 267 4.29 -31.37 -9.73
C LEU A 267 2.98 -30.70 -10.13
N LEU A 268 2.85 -29.41 -9.81
CA LEU A 268 1.65 -28.64 -10.16
C LEU A 268 1.50 -28.44 -11.67
N LEU A 269 2.60 -28.24 -12.40
CA LEU A 269 2.57 -28.18 -13.87
C LEU A 269 2.15 -29.51 -14.48
N LEU A 270 2.70 -30.62 -13.99
CA LEU A 270 2.29 -31.94 -14.43
C LEU A 270 0.82 -32.24 -14.15
N TRP A 271 0.35 -31.77 -13.00
CA TRP A 271 -1.06 -31.91 -12.64
C TRP A 271 -1.97 -31.03 -13.51
N ALA A 272 -1.57 -29.79 -13.80
CA ALA A 272 -2.29 -28.91 -14.73
C ALA A 272 -2.35 -29.53 -16.15
N ALA A 273 -1.24 -30.13 -16.63
CA ALA A 273 -1.21 -30.79 -17.91
C ALA A 273 -2.16 -32.02 -17.96
N ARG A 274 -2.21 -32.85 -16.90
CA ARG A 274 -3.15 -33.95 -16.79
C ARG A 274 -4.61 -33.52 -16.74
N ARG A 275 -4.87 -32.37 -16.08
CA ARG A 275 -6.21 -31.82 -16.01
C ARG A 275 -6.68 -31.28 -17.37
N GLU A 276 -5.83 -30.56 -18.08
CA GLU A 276 -6.12 -30.12 -19.45
C GLU A 276 -6.32 -31.33 -20.40
N GLU A 277 -5.55 -32.40 -20.24
CA GLU A 277 -5.74 -33.65 -21.01
C GLU A 277 -7.13 -34.25 -20.78
N ARG A 278 -7.59 -34.33 -19.54
CA ARG A 278 -8.96 -34.79 -19.21
C ARG A 278 -10.02 -33.88 -19.81
N ARG A 279 -9.79 -32.60 -19.81
CA ARG A 279 -10.72 -31.59 -20.34
C ARG A 279 -10.85 -31.68 -21.87
N TRP A 280 -9.72 -31.84 -22.57
CA TRP A 280 -9.74 -31.96 -24.03
C TRP A 280 -10.35 -33.30 -24.50
N ARG A 281 -10.27 -34.34 -23.67
CA ARG A 281 -10.93 -35.62 -23.92
C ARG A 281 -12.40 -35.66 -23.52
N ALA A 282 -12.83 -34.77 -22.64
CA ALA A 282 -14.24 -34.68 -22.28
C ALA A 282 -15.05 -34.32 -23.54
N PRO A 283 -16.09 -35.09 -23.88
CA PRO A 283 -16.95 -34.69 -24.97
C PRO A 283 -17.45 -33.28 -24.67
N HIS A 284 -17.43 -32.41 -25.68
CA HIS A 284 -18.03 -31.08 -25.57
C HIS A 284 -19.54 -31.26 -25.35
N THR A 285 -19.92 -31.62 -24.15
CA THR A 285 -21.29 -31.42 -23.71
C THR A 285 -21.46 -29.91 -23.66
N VAL A 286 -22.06 -29.38 -24.73
CA VAL A 286 -22.62 -28.03 -24.74
C VAL A 286 -23.28 -27.87 -23.40
N SER A 287 -22.83 -26.92 -22.57
CA SER A 287 -23.36 -26.73 -21.22
C SER A 287 -24.88 -26.64 -21.34
N ASN A 288 -25.61 -27.15 -20.36
CA ASN A 288 -27.06 -27.09 -20.40
C ASN A 288 -27.55 -25.64 -20.59
N GLU A 289 -26.78 -24.66 -20.16
CA GLU A 289 -27.02 -23.23 -20.39
C GLU A 289 -26.73 -22.83 -21.86
N GLU A 290 -25.67 -23.35 -22.47
CA GLU A 290 -25.36 -23.11 -23.88
C GLU A 290 -26.36 -23.87 -24.81
N ARG A 291 -26.74 -25.09 -24.42
CA ARG A 291 -27.81 -25.83 -25.07
C ARG A 291 -29.17 -25.10 -24.95
N ALA A 292 -29.47 -24.61 -23.75
CA ALA A 292 -30.65 -23.78 -23.51
C ALA A 292 -30.59 -22.46 -24.30
N SER A 293 -29.41 -21.83 -24.40
CA SER A 293 -29.24 -20.59 -25.18
C SER A 293 -29.28 -20.84 -26.70
N ILE A 294 -28.73 -21.96 -27.18
CA ILE A 294 -28.80 -22.37 -28.59
C ILE A 294 -30.25 -22.81 -28.96
N LEU A 295 -30.87 -23.57 -28.06
CA LEU A 295 -32.29 -23.95 -28.23
C LEU A 295 -33.20 -22.73 -28.11
N ALA A 296 -32.95 -21.81 -27.21
CA ALA A 296 -33.68 -20.55 -27.11
C ALA A 296 -33.47 -19.66 -28.35
N LYS A 297 -32.25 -19.60 -28.91
CA LYS A 297 -31.97 -18.90 -30.16
C LYS A 297 -32.58 -19.61 -31.36
N ALA A 298 -32.56 -20.92 -31.41
CA ALA A 298 -33.24 -21.70 -32.47
C ALA A 298 -34.74 -21.62 -32.35
N ASP A 299 -35.26 -21.64 -31.12
CA ASP A 299 -36.71 -21.47 -30.85
C ASP A 299 -37.18 -20.03 -31.12
N VAL A 300 -36.36 -19.02 -30.84
CA VAL A 300 -36.58 -17.63 -31.23
C VAL A 300 -36.52 -17.45 -32.75
N ALA A 301 -35.59 -18.14 -33.44
CA ALA A 301 -35.52 -18.12 -34.90
C ALA A 301 -36.66 -18.90 -35.56
N GLY A 302 -37.10 -20.02 -34.93
CA GLY A 302 -38.32 -20.76 -35.33
C GLY A 302 -39.59 -19.96 -35.10
N ARG A 303 -39.71 -19.35 -33.92
CA ARG A 303 -40.85 -18.49 -33.55
C ARG A 303 -40.88 -17.16 -34.29
N ALA A 304 -39.76 -16.66 -34.81
CA ALA A 304 -39.73 -15.49 -35.66
C ALA A 304 -40.35 -15.75 -37.05
N ARG A 305 -40.43 -17.01 -37.51
CA ARG A 305 -41.15 -17.40 -38.71
C ARG A 305 -42.67 -17.54 -38.50
N ASP A 306 -43.09 -17.89 -37.27
CA ASP A 306 -44.49 -18.09 -36.89
C ASP A 306 -45.07 -16.94 -36.08
N ALA A 307 -44.35 -15.85 -35.88
CA ALA A 307 -44.56 -14.88 -34.80
C ALA A 307 -45.32 -13.60 -35.22
N ALA A 308 -45.91 -13.51 -36.39
CA ALA A 308 -46.79 -12.37 -36.66
C ALA A 308 -47.97 -12.23 -35.65
N PRO A 309 -48.56 -13.32 -35.12
CA PRO A 309 -49.60 -13.17 -34.10
C PRO A 309 -49.07 -13.18 -32.64
N ALA A 310 -47.86 -13.70 -32.38
CA ALA A 310 -47.30 -13.78 -31.02
C ALA A 310 -46.71 -12.46 -30.51
N ALA A 311 -46.16 -11.62 -31.40
CA ALA A 311 -45.67 -10.28 -31.05
C ALA A 311 -46.81 -9.37 -30.53
N GLN A 312 -48.02 -9.51 -31.06
CA GLN A 312 -49.17 -8.78 -30.54
C GLN A 312 -49.64 -9.27 -29.16
N ARG A 313 -49.50 -10.57 -28.85
CA ARG A 313 -49.80 -11.11 -27.51
C ARG A 313 -48.81 -10.67 -26.47
N THR A 314 -47.50 -10.58 -26.80
CA THR A 314 -46.46 -10.12 -25.89
C THR A 314 -46.58 -8.62 -25.59
N LEU A 315 -46.99 -7.82 -26.59
CA LEU A 315 -47.25 -6.39 -26.40
C LEU A 315 -48.52 -6.15 -25.56
N ALA A 316 -49.53 -6.99 -25.70
CA ALA A 316 -50.74 -6.95 -24.87
C ALA A 316 -50.44 -7.31 -23.39
N SER A 317 -49.52 -8.27 -23.15
CA SER A 317 -49.10 -8.62 -21.80
C SER A 317 -48.23 -7.54 -21.15
N LEU A 318 -47.43 -6.80 -21.92
CA LEU A 318 -46.68 -5.64 -21.43
C LEU A 318 -47.59 -4.46 -21.07
N GLY A 319 -48.74 -4.32 -21.77
CA GLY A 319 -49.77 -3.31 -21.45
C GLY A 319 -50.52 -3.59 -20.13
N MET A 320 -50.47 -4.83 -19.62
CA MET A 320 -51.04 -5.19 -18.31
C MET A 320 -50.12 -4.91 -17.14
N LEU A 321 -48.83 -4.56 -17.37
CA LEU A 321 -47.95 -4.10 -16.32
C LEU A 321 -48.44 -2.74 -15.83
N GLN A 322 -48.76 -2.65 -14.55
CA GLN A 322 -49.08 -1.39 -13.90
C GLN A 322 -47.94 -0.41 -14.13
N GLN A 323 -48.11 0.53 -15.05
CA GLN A 323 -47.12 1.59 -15.27
C GLN A 323 -47.20 2.55 -14.09
N GLU A 324 -46.23 2.52 -13.21
CA GLU A 324 -46.03 3.62 -12.26
C GLU A 324 -45.75 4.90 -13.06
N ARG A 325 -46.73 5.82 -13.10
CA ARG A 325 -46.65 7.09 -13.84
C ARG A 325 -45.78 8.14 -13.15
N GLY A 326 -45.26 7.87 -11.96
CA GLY A 326 -44.39 8.77 -11.21
C GLY A 326 -42.91 8.48 -11.41
N ALA A 327 -42.04 9.49 -11.40
CA ALA A 327 -40.61 9.29 -11.27
C ALA A 327 -40.31 8.59 -9.91
N PRO A 328 -39.51 7.54 -9.87
CA PRO A 328 -39.19 6.87 -8.63
C PRO A 328 -38.49 7.84 -7.67
N GLY A 329 -38.84 7.79 -6.38
CA GLY A 329 -38.25 8.64 -5.37
C GLY A 329 -36.75 8.45 -5.30
N ALA A 330 -36.00 9.54 -5.08
CA ALA A 330 -34.53 9.51 -5.06
C ALA A 330 -33.97 8.50 -4.03
N LEU A 331 -34.58 8.43 -2.85
CA LEU A 331 -34.16 7.50 -1.80
C LEU A 331 -34.46 6.03 -2.18
N ALA A 332 -35.65 5.75 -2.73
CA ALA A 332 -36.02 4.40 -3.19
C ALA A 332 -35.04 3.92 -4.27
N THR A 333 -34.73 4.76 -5.25
CA THR A 333 -33.77 4.46 -6.32
C THR A 333 -32.36 4.18 -5.75
N ALA A 334 -31.91 4.96 -4.75
CA ALA A 334 -30.61 4.74 -4.11
C ALA A 334 -30.58 3.42 -3.34
N LEU A 335 -31.66 3.09 -2.62
CA LEU A 335 -31.77 1.82 -1.90
C LEU A 335 -31.83 0.61 -2.84
N ASP A 336 -32.50 0.71 -3.96
CA ASP A 336 -32.57 -0.37 -4.95
C ASP A 336 -31.21 -0.58 -5.64
N ALA A 337 -30.53 0.51 -6.00
CA ALA A 337 -29.15 0.45 -6.49
C ALA A 337 -28.19 -0.14 -5.43
N PHE A 338 -28.32 0.26 -4.18
CA PHE A 338 -27.59 -0.31 -3.06
C PHE A 338 -27.83 -1.82 -2.91
N ARG A 339 -29.09 -2.25 -2.87
CA ARG A 339 -29.45 -3.67 -2.72
C ARG A 339 -28.94 -4.53 -3.86
N ALA A 340 -29.04 -4.03 -5.10
CA ALA A 340 -28.53 -4.71 -6.27
C ALA A 340 -27.01 -4.87 -6.19
N GLU A 341 -26.29 -3.79 -5.87
CA GLU A 341 -24.84 -3.78 -5.78
C GLU A 341 -24.32 -4.60 -4.60
N ALA A 342 -24.93 -4.48 -3.43
CA ALA A 342 -24.56 -5.25 -2.25
C ALA A 342 -24.73 -6.77 -2.46
N ARG A 343 -25.75 -7.18 -3.23
CA ARG A 343 -25.97 -8.58 -3.60
C ARG A 343 -24.83 -9.10 -4.48
N GLU A 344 -24.38 -8.30 -5.42
CA GLU A 344 -23.27 -8.66 -6.31
C GLU A 344 -21.91 -8.67 -5.59
N LEU A 345 -21.64 -7.67 -4.74
CA LEU A 345 -20.42 -7.63 -3.91
C LEU A 345 -20.34 -8.86 -3.00
N ARG A 346 -21.46 -9.26 -2.38
CA ARG A 346 -21.52 -10.45 -1.54
C ARG A 346 -21.21 -11.74 -2.30
N ARG A 347 -21.50 -11.80 -3.59
CA ARG A 347 -21.20 -12.94 -4.47
C ARG A 347 -19.75 -12.92 -4.99
N SER A 348 -19.04 -11.82 -4.82
CA SER A 348 -17.68 -11.69 -5.30
C SER A 348 -16.70 -12.47 -4.40
N PRO A 349 -16.01 -13.51 -4.92
CA PRO A 349 -15.09 -14.29 -4.10
C PRO A 349 -13.88 -13.48 -3.62
N GLY A 350 -13.46 -12.46 -4.38
CA GLY A 350 -12.33 -11.61 -4.00
C GLY A 350 -12.57 -10.83 -2.72
N LEU A 351 -13.81 -10.37 -2.45
CA LEU A 351 -14.14 -9.67 -1.21
C LEU A 351 -13.90 -10.58 0.02
N TRP A 352 -14.30 -11.83 -0.08
CA TRP A 352 -14.14 -12.81 0.99
C TRP A 352 -12.67 -13.22 1.23
N ILE A 353 -11.80 -13.03 0.25
CA ILE A 353 -10.36 -13.23 0.38
C ILE A 353 -9.70 -12.00 1.02
N PHE A 354 -10.13 -10.79 0.66
CA PHE A 354 -9.57 -9.55 1.20
C PHE A 354 -9.81 -9.40 2.69
N ILE A 355 -10.99 -9.79 3.21
CA ILE A 355 -11.31 -9.67 4.64
C ILE A 355 -10.32 -10.44 5.51
N PRO A 356 -10.12 -11.78 5.36
CA PRO A 356 -9.17 -12.50 6.18
C PRO A 356 -7.73 -12.08 5.95
N LEU A 357 -7.40 -11.60 4.77
CA LEU A 357 -6.05 -11.13 4.46
C LEU A 357 -5.70 -9.85 5.24
N ILE A 358 -6.62 -8.88 5.27
CA ILE A 358 -6.44 -7.65 6.06
C ILE A 358 -6.49 -7.96 7.56
N ALA A 359 -7.37 -8.87 7.98
CA ALA A 359 -7.43 -9.34 9.34
C ALA A 359 -6.10 -9.97 9.80
N LEU A 360 -5.53 -10.83 8.97
CA LEU A 360 -4.23 -11.46 9.24
C LEU A 360 -3.12 -10.42 9.33
N GLN A 361 -3.12 -9.44 8.44
CA GLN A 361 -2.14 -8.37 8.44
C GLN A 361 -2.24 -7.50 9.70
N CYS A 362 -3.44 -7.05 10.05
CA CYS A 362 -3.64 -6.27 11.26
C CYS A 362 -3.23 -7.05 12.52
N ALA A 363 -3.54 -8.34 12.57
CA ALA A 363 -3.07 -9.22 13.63
C ALA A 363 -1.53 -9.34 13.65
N GLY A 364 -0.87 -9.30 12.50
CA GLY A 364 0.59 -9.36 12.39
C GLY A 364 1.31 -8.19 13.05
N PHE A 365 0.71 -7.01 13.06
CA PHE A 365 1.29 -5.85 13.75
C PHE A 365 1.40 -5.99 15.26
N THR A 366 0.58 -6.83 15.89
CA THR A 366 0.64 -7.08 17.34
C THR A 366 1.92 -7.81 17.77
N PHE A 367 2.68 -8.34 16.81
CA PHE A 367 3.91 -9.09 17.05
C PHE A 367 5.18 -8.30 16.73
N VAL A 368 5.06 -7.02 16.36
CA VAL A 368 6.25 -6.17 16.13
C VAL A 368 6.90 -5.88 17.48
N PRO A 369 8.19 -6.24 17.68
CA PRO A 369 8.86 -5.99 18.94
C PRO A 369 8.94 -4.49 19.23
N GLY A 370 8.72 -4.12 20.49
CA GLY A 370 8.90 -2.75 20.97
C GLY A 370 10.35 -2.31 20.94
N PRO A 371 10.60 -1.00 21.04
CA PRO A 371 11.96 -0.50 21.24
C PRO A 371 12.53 -1.05 22.54
N PHE A 372 13.81 -1.41 22.53
CA PHE A 372 14.59 -1.88 23.69
C PHE A 372 14.24 -3.27 24.24
N ASP A 373 13.73 -4.19 23.41
CA ASP A 373 13.33 -5.56 23.84
C ASP A 373 12.37 -5.59 25.04
N THR A 374 11.65 -4.49 25.27
CA THR A 374 10.60 -4.43 26.28
C THR A 374 9.38 -5.19 25.82
N PRO A 375 8.66 -5.89 26.73
CA PRO A 375 7.37 -6.47 26.37
C PRO A 375 6.47 -5.38 25.83
N ASN A 376 5.94 -5.58 24.61
CA ASN A 376 5.06 -4.62 23.97
C ASN A 376 3.74 -4.55 24.72
N LEU A 377 3.60 -3.55 25.56
CA LEU A 377 2.28 -3.11 26.01
C LEU A 377 1.59 -2.39 24.86
N VAL A 378 1.05 -3.15 23.92
CA VAL A 378 0.35 -2.57 22.79
C VAL A 378 -1.03 -2.12 23.24
N SER A 379 -1.18 -0.83 23.46
CA SER A 379 -2.50 -0.26 23.71
C SER A 379 -3.33 -0.28 22.41
N ALA A 380 -4.65 -0.35 22.55
CA ALA A 380 -5.57 -0.29 21.41
C ALA A 380 -5.34 0.98 20.55
N GLY A 381 -4.95 2.09 21.20
CA GLY A 381 -4.67 3.35 20.53
C GLY A 381 -3.41 3.35 19.71
N THR A 382 -2.30 2.90 20.28
CA THR A 382 -1.02 2.74 19.55
C THR A 382 -1.22 1.86 18.34
N PHE A 383 -1.90 0.73 18.51
CA PHE A 383 -2.17 -0.17 17.40
C PHE A 383 -3.05 0.46 16.31
N ALA A 384 -4.13 1.17 16.68
CA ALA A 384 -5.02 1.84 15.73
C ALA A 384 -4.27 2.90 14.91
N ALA A 385 -3.31 3.59 15.51
CA ALA A 385 -2.49 4.61 14.84
C ALA A 385 -1.41 4.00 13.94
N GLU A 386 -0.66 3.01 14.41
CA GLU A 386 0.41 2.36 13.65
C GLU A 386 -0.10 1.61 12.42
N SER A 387 -1.20 0.87 12.56
CA SER A 387 -1.81 0.16 11.45
C SER A 387 -2.65 1.05 10.52
N TYR A 388 -2.90 2.33 10.87
CA TYR A 388 -3.73 3.25 10.10
C TYR A 388 -3.29 3.36 8.62
N ASN A 389 -2.00 3.57 8.38
CA ASN A 389 -1.47 3.73 7.02
C ASN A 389 -1.75 2.50 6.15
N THR A 390 -1.58 1.33 6.71
CA THR A 390 -1.76 0.06 6.02
C THR A 390 -3.23 -0.23 5.75
N VAL A 391 -4.08 -0.07 6.75
CA VAL A 391 -5.54 -0.21 6.59
C VAL A 391 -6.07 0.79 5.57
N THR A 392 -5.57 2.02 5.58
CA THR A 392 -5.91 3.04 4.60
C THR A 392 -5.54 2.60 3.19
N LEU A 393 -4.29 2.20 2.95
CA LEU A 393 -3.82 1.79 1.63
C LEU A 393 -4.62 0.61 1.08
N LEU A 394 -4.85 -0.40 1.90
CA LEU A 394 -5.61 -1.59 1.49
C LEU A 394 -7.08 -1.25 1.20
N SER A 395 -7.69 -0.39 2.03
CA SER A 395 -9.05 0.09 1.81
C SER A 395 -9.16 0.89 0.50
N LEU A 396 -8.18 1.75 0.21
CA LEU A 396 -8.13 2.52 -1.04
C LEU A 396 -7.97 1.62 -2.27
N LEU A 397 -7.12 0.60 -2.21
CA LEU A 397 -6.97 -0.38 -3.29
C LEU A 397 -8.22 -1.23 -3.49
N MET A 398 -8.86 -1.66 -2.40
CA MET A 398 -10.12 -2.37 -2.44
C MET A 398 -11.22 -1.52 -3.09
N VAL A 399 -11.37 -0.27 -2.66
CA VAL A 399 -12.34 0.67 -3.24
C VAL A 399 -12.01 0.95 -4.71
N LEU A 400 -10.73 1.14 -5.06
CA LEU A 400 -10.32 1.33 -6.45
C LEU A 400 -10.82 0.20 -7.34
N TYR A 401 -10.65 -1.04 -6.91
CA TYR A 401 -11.08 -2.19 -7.69
C TYR A 401 -12.60 -2.34 -7.71
N TYR A 402 -13.22 -2.55 -6.55
CA TYR A 402 -14.63 -2.90 -6.47
C TYR A 402 -15.56 -1.77 -6.90
N PHE A 403 -15.24 -0.53 -6.56
CA PHE A 403 -16.08 0.60 -6.94
C PHE A 403 -15.96 0.93 -8.44
N THR A 404 -14.77 0.83 -9.02
CA THR A 404 -14.56 0.98 -10.47
C THR A 404 -15.31 -0.13 -11.24
N GLU A 405 -15.25 -1.37 -10.76
CA GLU A 405 -15.99 -2.48 -11.35
C GLU A 405 -17.52 -2.31 -11.22
N SER A 406 -17.98 -1.75 -10.11
CA SER A 406 -19.37 -1.40 -9.86
C SER A 406 -19.87 -0.31 -10.83
N LEU A 407 -19.08 0.76 -11.00
CA LEU A 407 -19.42 1.83 -11.95
C LEU A 407 -19.48 1.32 -13.40
N GLY A 408 -18.59 0.38 -13.78
CA GLY A 408 -18.48 -0.18 -15.12
C GLY A 408 -19.41 -1.35 -15.41
N ARG A 409 -20.14 -1.86 -14.42
CA ARG A 409 -20.96 -3.07 -14.57
C ARG A 409 -22.05 -2.91 -15.62
N ASP A 410 -22.77 -1.79 -15.59
CA ASP A 410 -23.90 -1.54 -16.50
C ASP A 410 -23.43 -1.53 -17.97
N ASP A 411 -22.25 -1.02 -18.25
CA ASP A 411 -21.64 -1.01 -19.58
C ASP A 411 -21.25 -2.44 -20.02
N ARG A 412 -20.70 -3.26 -19.09
CA ARG A 412 -20.29 -4.65 -19.38
C ARG A 412 -21.46 -5.58 -19.67
N VAL A 413 -22.53 -5.45 -18.89
CA VAL A 413 -23.74 -6.25 -19.05
C VAL A 413 -24.61 -5.71 -20.18
N ARG A 414 -24.20 -4.61 -20.83
CA ARG A 414 -24.90 -3.93 -21.93
C ARG A 414 -26.28 -3.40 -21.57
N ILE A 415 -26.54 -3.10 -20.28
CA ILE A 415 -27.81 -2.50 -19.82
C ILE A 415 -27.69 -0.98 -19.61
N ALA A 416 -26.49 -0.38 -19.81
CA ALA A 416 -26.26 1.04 -19.57
C ALA A 416 -27.21 1.96 -20.34
N ALA A 417 -27.63 1.57 -21.58
CA ALA A 417 -28.62 2.31 -22.35
C ALA A 417 -30.02 2.29 -21.70
N ILE A 418 -30.44 1.15 -21.14
CA ILE A 418 -31.70 0.97 -20.43
C ILE A 418 -31.73 1.80 -19.16
N VAL A 419 -30.65 1.66 -18.34
CA VAL A 419 -30.48 2.43 -17.11
C VAL A 419 -30.40 3.93 -17.40
N GLY A 420 -29.71 4.33 -18.48
CA GLY A 420 -29.63 5.72 -18.92
C GLY A 420 -30.96 6.32 -19.41
N ALA A 421 -31.84 5.48 -19.95
CA ALA A 421 -33.20 5.89 -20.41
C ALA A 421 -34.22 5.92 -19.25
N SER A 422 -33.91 5.30 -18.10
CA SER A 422 -34.82 5.28 -16.94
C SER A 422 -34.99 6.68 -16.34
N PRO A 423 -36.13 6.99 -15.73
CA PRO A 423 -36.39 8.27 -15.07
C PRO A 423 -35.62 8.42 -13.74
N ALA A 424 -34.86 7.41 -13.34
CA ALA A 424 -34.10 7.39 -12.08
C ALA A 424 -33.05 8.52 -12.02
N PRO A 425 -32.90 9.27 -10.91
CA PRO A 425 -31.86 10.29 -10.77
C PRO A 425 -30.45 9.66 -10.81
N THR A 426 -29.52 10.23 -11.57
CA THR A 426 -28.15 9.73 -11.67
C THR A 426 -27.44 9.74 -10.31
N ALA A 427 -27.66 10.80 -9.53
CA ALA A 427 -27.10 10.93 -8.20
C ALA A 427 -27.50 9.75 -7.30
N SER A 428 -28.78 9.35 -7.32
CA SER A 428 -29.29 8.23 -6.52
C SER A 428 -28.67 6.90 -6.92
N LEU A 429 -28.47 6.65 -8.22
CA LEU A 429 -27.77 5.45 -8.70
C LEU A 429 -26.33 5.40 -8.24
N VAL A 430 -25.60 6.50 -8.36
CA VAL A 430 -24.19 6.60 -7.94
C VAL A 430 -24.08 6.48 -6.42
N VAL A 431 -24.91 7.19 -5.67
CA VAL A 431 -24.91 7.12 -4.19
C VAL A 431 -25.25 5.71 -3.70
N GLY A 432 -26.20 5.02 -4.33
CA GLY A 432 -26.49 3.62 -4.00
C GLY A 432 -25.28 2.69 -4.18
N LYS A 433 -24.54 2.85 -5.28
CA LYS A 433 -23.28 2.11 -5.53
C LYS A 433 -22.18 2.48 -4.53
N MET A 434 -22.03 3.78 -4.20
CA MET A 434 -21.10 4.25 -3.17
C MET A 434 -21.40 3.64 -1.79
N LEU A 435 -22.65 3.66 -1.38
CA LEU A 435 -23.09 3.08 -0.10
C LEU A 435 -22.82 1.58 -0.03
N ALA A 436 -23.06 0.83 -1.10
CA ALA A 436 -22.77 -0.60 -1.13
C ALA A 436 -21.27 -0.89 -0.96
N CYS A 437 -20.43 -0.12 -1.65
CA CYS A 437 -18.97 -0.23 -1.48
C CYS A 437 -18.53 0.20 -0.08
N ALA A 438 -19.08 1.28 0.46
CA ALA A 438 -18.77 1.75 1.82
C ALA A 438 -19.13 0.70 2.87
N VAL A 439 -20.29 0.05 2.77
CA VAL A 439 -20.68 -1.04 3.68
C VAL A 439 -19.70 -2.22 3.58
N ALA A 440 -19.26 -2.59 2.38
CA ALA A 440 -18.27 -3.65 2.19
C ALA A 440 -16.93 -3.31 2.89
N VAL A 441 -16.46 -2.04 2.78
CA VAL A 441 -15.26 -1.57 3.47
C VAL A 441 -15.45 -1.56 4.99
N VAL A 442 -16.60 -1.09 5.48
CA VAL A 442 -16.90 -1.10 6.92
C VAL A 442 -16.88 -2.53 7.48
N LEU A 443 -17.48 -3.50 6.78
CA LEU A 443 -17.43 -4.91 7.20
C LEU A 443 -15.99 -5.45 7.24
N MET A 444 -15.17 -5.06 6.28
CA MET A 444 -13.75 -5.40 6.24
C MET A 444 -13.00 -4.81 7.45
N ILE A 445 -13.21 -3.53 7.74
CA ILE A 445 -12.59 -2.83 8.87
C ILE A 445 -13.03 -3.46 10.19
N LEU A 446 -14.31 -3.77 10.35
CA LEU A 446 -14.82 -4.46 11.54
C LEU A 446 -14.17 -5.84 11.72
N GLY A 447 -13.99 -6.59 10.63
CA GLY A 447 -13.25 -7.86 10.66
C GLY A 447 -11.79 -7.67 11.09
N ALA A 448 -11.13 -6.63 10.59
CA ALA A 448 -9.77 -6.27 10.98
C ALA A 448 -9.67 -5.90 12.46
N VAL A 449 -10.54 -5.01 12.96
CA VAL A 449 -10.61 -4.63 14.39
C VAL A 449 -10.82 -5.86 15.27
N TRP A 450 -11.79 -6.69 14.93
CA TRP A 450 -12.09 -7.90 15.69
C TRP A 450 -10.88 -8.85 15.78
N SER A 451 -10.25 -9.15 14.64
CA SER A 451 -9.09 -10.05 14.60
C SER A 451 -7.91 -9.50 15.39
N THR A 452 -7.67 -8.20 15.30
CA THR A 452 -6.60 -7.52 16.01
C THR A 452 -6.81 -7.56 17.53
N LEU A 453 -8.00 -7.17 17.98
CA LEU A 453 -8.32 -7.19 19.40
C LEU A 453 -8.23 -8.61 19.97
N ALA A 454 -8.70 -9.62 19.23
CA ALA A 454 -8.60 -11.01 19.64
C ALA A 454 -7.15 -11.48 19.77
N VAL A 455 -6.32 -11.19 18.77
CA VAL A 455 -4.90 -11.61 18.78
C VAL A 455 -4.11 -10.82 19.81
N ALA A 456 -4.27 -9.50 19.90
CA ALA A 456 -3.59 -8.68 20.90
C ALA A 456 -3.94 -9.13 22.34
N SER A 457 -5.21 -9.39 22.60
CA SER A 457 -5.65 -9.91 23.92
C SER A 457 -5.06 -11.28 24.23
N ALA A 458 -5.00 -12.18 23.24
CA ALA A 458 -4.39 -13.49 23.40
C ALA A 458 -2.88 -13.41 23.68
N VAL A 459 -2.15 -12.58 22.91
CA VAL A 459 -0.71 -12.39 23.09
C VAL A 459 -0.42 -11.80 24.47
N GLN A 460 -1.11 -10.76 24.88
CA GLN A 460 -0.92 -10.16 26.20
C GLN A 460 -1.21 -11.13 27.34
N TYR A 461 -2.24 -11.96 27.20
CA TYR A 461 -2.57 -12.97 28.20
C TYR A 461 -1.50 -14.04 28.34
N PHE A 462 -0.95 -14.53 27.22
CA PHE A 462 0.01 -15.64 27.23
C PHE A 462 1.47 -15.21 27.45
N ASP A 463 1.86 -14.02 27.02
CA ASP A 463 3.27 -13.58 26.99
C ASP A 463 3.62 -12.67 28.17
N SER A 464 2.83 -11.64 28.46
CA SER A 464 3.20 -10.65 29.48
C SER A 464 2.56 -10.86 30.85
N GLY A 465 1.55 -11.69 30.94
CA GLY A 465 0.73 -11.81 32.17
C GLY A 465 -0.04 -10.54 32.54
N ILE A 466 0.08 -9.47 31.77
CA ILE A 466 -0.60 -8.19 31.96
C ILE A 466 -1.69 -8.09 30.90
N TRP A 467 -2.94 -8.08 31.37
CA TRP A 467 -4.11 -7.90 30.53
C TRP A 467 -4.47 -6.41 30.46
N LEU A 468 -4.36 -5.81 29.27
CA LEU A 468 -4.97 -4.51 29.00
C LEU A 468 -6.33 -4.73 28.35
N PRO A 469 -7.43 -4.21 28.94
CA PRO A 469 -8.76 -4.38 28.35
C PRO A 469 -8.81 -3.77 26.97
N PRO A 470 -9.28 -4.52 25.95
CA PRO A 470 -9.36 -3.99 24.59
C PRO A 470 -10.38 -2.85 24.51
N SER A 471 -9.96 -1.69 24.03
CA SER A 471 -10.84 -0.53 23.82
C SER A 471 -11.18 -0.38 22.33
N PRO A 472 -12.45 -0.34 21.93
CA PRO A 472 -12.84 -0.10 20.55
C PRO A 472 -12.77 1.38 20.15
N MET A 473 -12.69 2.31 21.11
CA MET A 473 -12.81 3.75 20.87
C MET A 473 -11.71 4.29 19.95
N PRO A 474 -10.42 3.95 20.09
CA PRO A 474 -9.38 4.39 19.19
C PRO A 474 -9.62 3.99 17.73
N PHE A 475 -10.13 2.78 17.53
CA PHE A 475 -10.46 2.30 16.18
C PHE A 475 -11.66 3.04 15.58
N LEU A 476 -12.67 3.33 16.39
CA LEU A 476 -13.83 4.12 15.93
C LEU A 476 -13.41 5.54 15.55
N LEU A 477 -12.50 6.17 16.28
CA LEU A 477 -11.98 7.49 15.96
C LEU A 477 -11.10 7.45 14.71
N ALA A 478 -10.07 6.61 14.69
CA ALA A 478 -9.10 6.56 13.60
C ALA A 478 -9.72 5.97 12.32
N TRP A 479 -10.27 4.76 12.41
CA TRP A 479 -10.73 4.03 11.22
C TRP A 479 -12.20 4.33 10.86
N GLY A 480 -13.04 4.62 11.84
CA GLY A 480 -14.42 5.04 11.63
C GLY A 480 -14.54 6.50 11.21
N GLY A 481 -14.00 7.42 12.01
CA GLY A 481 -14.10 8.86 11.77
C GLY A 481 -13.16 9.37 10.69
N LEU A 482 -11.86 9.26 10.92
CA LEU A 482 -10.85 9.90 10.06
C LEU A 482 -10.70 9.22 8.70
N LEU A 483 -10.69 7.89 8.67
CA LEU A 483 -10.58 7.13 7.42
C LEU A 483 -11.82 7.27 6.54
N SER A 484 -13.02 7.45 7.12
CA SER A 484 -14.26 7.62 6.35
C SER A 484 -14.22 8.83 5.42
N ALA A 485 -13.64 9.95 5.84
CA ALA A 485 -13.46 11.14 5.00
C ALA A 485 -12.53 10.87 3.81
N THR A 486 -11.44 10.11 4.05
CA THR A 486 -10.52 9.66 2.99
C THR A 486 -11.23 8.78 1.97
N LEU A 487 -11.96 7.77 2.42
CA LEU A 487 -12.69 6.84 1.54
C LEU A 487 -13.80 7.55 0.75
N PHE A 488 -14.49 8.48 1.39
CA PHE A 488 -15.49 9.31 0.71
C PHE A 488 -14.86 10.14 -0.42
N ALA A 489 -13.79 10.89 -0.13
CA ALA A 489 -13.09 11.68 -1.13
C ALA A 489 -12.56 10.79 -2.28
N TRP A 490 -12.03 9.60 -1.95
CA TRP A 490 -11.56 8.64 -2.95
C TRP A 490 -12.66 8.09 -3.85
N MET A 491 -13.81 7.70 -3.31
CA MET A 491 -14.97 7.28 -4.13
C MET A 491 -15.48 8.41 -5.02
N CYS A 492 -15.50 9.64 -4.52
CA CYS A 492 -15.86 10.82 -5.32
C CYS A 492 -14.88 11.07 -6.46
N PHE A 493 -13.58 10.94 -6.22
CA PHE A 493 -12.54 11.03 -7.24
C PHE A 493 -12.70 9.93 -8.32
N LEU A 494 -12.92 8.69 -7.93
CA LEU A 494 -13.15 7.60 -8.88
C LEU A 494 -14.44 7.81 -9.69
N THR A 495 -15.48 8.38 -9.09
CA THR A 495 -16.72 8.76 -9.79
C THR A 495 -16.43 9.83 -10.84
N LEU A 496 -15.59 10.82 -10.50
CA LEU A 496 -15.16 11.86 -11.44
C LEU A 496 -14.37 11.27 -12.59
N LEU A 497 -13.40 10.41 -12.33
CA LEU A 497 -12.62 9.71 -13.36
C LEU A 497 -13.54 8.90 -14.29
N TRP A 498 -14.47 8.14 -13.71
CA TRP A 498 -15.40 7.35 -14.48
C TRP A 498 -16.31 8.22 -15.36
N SER A 499 -16.78 9.36 -14.88
CA SER A 499 -17.60 10.28 -15.64
C SER A 499 -16.89 10.82 -16.89
N GLN A 500 -15.56 10.92 -16.85
CA GLN A 500 -14.73 11.41 -17.96
C GLN A 500 -14.37 10.30 -18.96
N PHE A 501 -13.80 9.22 -18.47
CA PHE A 501 -13.16 8.23 -19.32
C PHE A 501 -14.03 7.03 -19.67
N ARG A 502 -14.98 6.63 -18.80
CA ARG A 502 -15.78 5.42 -18.92
C ARG A 502 -14.94 4.17 -19.25
N ASN A 503 -13.73 4.15 -18.76
CA ASN A 503 -12.79 3.07 -19.00
C ASN A 503 -12.18 2.64 -17.67
N ARG A 504 -12.36 1.36 -17.32
CA ARG A 504 -11.84 0.79 -16.08
C ARG A 504 -10.31 0.84 -16.00
N TRP A 505 -9.62 0.60 -17.11
CA TRP A 505 -8.16 0.61 -17.14
C TRP A 505 -7.60 2.02 -16.91
N ALA A 506 -8.22 3.03 -17.50
CA ALA A 506 -7.87 4.42 -17.23
C ALA A 506 -8.08 4.77 -15.75
N SER A 507 -9.18 4.33 -15.13
CA SER A 507 -9.45 4.55 -13.71
C SER A 507 -8.43 3.84 -12.82
N TYR A 508 -8.01 2.60 -13.16
CA TYR A 508 -6.96 1.88 -12.42
C TYR A 508 -5.61 2.57 -12.52
N VAL A 509 -5.17 2.89 -13.75
CA VAL A 509 -3.86 3.52 -13.97
C VAL A 509 -3.79 4.89 -13.28
N LEU A 510 -4.81 5.72 -13.43
CA LEU A 510 -4.85 7.04 -12.79
C LEU A 510 -4.99 6.93 -11.27
N GLY A 511 -5.80 5.99 -10.78
CA GLY A 511 -5.94 5.76 -9.35
C GLY A 511 -4.62 5.29 -8.72
N ILE A 512 -3.97 4.28 -9.27
CA ILE A 512 -2.65 3.83 -8.80
C ILE A 512 -1.61 4.95 -8.95
N GLY A 513 -1.67 5.71 -10.05
CA GLY A 513 -0.77 6.85 -10.27
C GLY A 513 -0.89 7.92 -9.17
N VAL A 514 -2.10 8.24 -8.73
CA VAL A 514 -2.33 9.19 -7.62
C VAL A 514 -1.78 8.61 -6.31
N LEU A 515 -2.02 7.32 -6.02
CA LEU A 515 -1.48 6.69 -4.81
C LEU A 515 0.05 6.69 -4.81
N ALA A 516 0.67 6.32 -5.93
CA ALA A 516 2.12 6.31 -6.09
C ALA A 516 2.73 7.73 -5.96
N LEU A 517 2.11 8.73 -6.62
CA LEU A 517 2.55 10.12 -6.52
C LEU A 517 2.43 10.62 -5.08
N THR A 518 1.33 10.29 -4.40
CA THR A 518 1.14 10.69 -3.01
C THR A 518 2.19 10.05 -2.11
N GLY A 519 2.45 8.74 -2.27
CA GLY A 519 3.52 8.04 -1.55
C GLY A 519 4.90 8.66 -1.81
N TRP A 520 5.19 9.00 -3.05
CA TRP A 520 6.43 9.71 -3.41
C TRP A 520 6.55 11.06 -2.69
N CYS A 521 5.50 11.88 -2.70
CA CYS A 521 5.49 13.17 -2.02
C CYS A 521 5.67 13.03 -0.49
N VAL A 522 5.12 11.96 0.11
CA VAL A 522 5.34 11.67 1.54
C VAL A 522 6.81 11.35 1.81
N VAL A 523 7.42 10.46 1.02
CA VAL A 523 8.84 10.09 1.17
C VAL A 523 9.75 11.30 1.02
N GLN A 524 9.43 12.21 0.10
CA GLN A 524 10.20 13.44 -0.10
C GLN A 524 9.94 14.53 0.95
N GLY A 525 9.06 14.29 1.92
CA GLY A 525 8.70 15.31 2.92
C GLY A 525 7.90 16.49 2.35
N TRP A 526 7.35 16.36 1.13
CA TRP A 526 6.58 17.45 0.49
C TRP A 526 5.12 17.50 0.94
N MET A 527 4.68 16.50 1.69
CA MET A 527 3.30 16.46 2.20
C MET A 527 3.16 17.30 3.46
N ASN A 528 2.17 18.17 3.43
CA ASN A 528 1.73 18.96 4.59
C ASN A 528 0.23 18.69 4.85
N TRP A 529 -0.30 19.24 5.93
CA TRP A 529 -1.70 19.05 6.30
C TRP A 529 -2.71 19.40 5.19
N VAL A 530 -2.40 20.32 4.28
CA VAL A 530 -3.31 20.69 3.18
C VAL A 530 -3.44 19.56 2.17
N PHE A 531 -2.32 18.97 1.76
CA PHE A 531 -2.27 17.97 0.69
C PHE A 531 -2.35 16.53 1.19
N ASN A 532 -2.16 16.29 2.49
CA ASN A 532 -2.22 14.96 3.09
C ASN A 532 -3.67 14.45 3.21
N TRP A 533 -4.27 14.14 2.05
CA TRP A 533 -5.67 13.72 1.97
C TRP A 533 -5.98 12.39 2.63
N HIS A 534 -5.00 11.52 2.76
CA HIS A 534 -5.13 10.19 3.38
C HIS A 534 -4.50 10.09 4.77
N LEU A 535 -3.97 11.18 5.34
CA LEU A 535 -3.31 11.27 6.64
C LEU A 535 -2.10 10.33 6.80
N TRP A 536 -1.36 10.04 5.72
CA TRP A 536 -0.17 9.21 5.79
C TRP A 536 0.88 9.84 6.71
N GLY A 537 1.36 9.05 7.69
CA GLY A 537 2.32 9.53 8.68
C GLY A 537 1.81 10.62 9.64
N GLY A 538 0.53 11.03 9.51
CA GLY A 538 -0.07 12.06 10.36
C GLY A 538 -0.69 11.54 11.65
N MET A 539 -0.82 10.21 11.77
CA MET A 539 -1.42 9.60 12.95
C MET A 539 -0.36 9.34 14.01
N ARG A 540 -0.52 9.95 15.17
CA ARG A 540 0.27 9.68 16.37
C ARG A 540 -0.70 9.43 17.51
N TRP A 541 -0.42 8.44 18.32
CA TRP A 541 -1.20 8.12 19.50
C TRP A 541 -0.31 8.22 20.73
N THR A 542 -0.81 8.84 21.75
CA THR A 542 -0.31 8.71 23.11
C THR A 542 -1.50 8.28 23.98
N ASP A 543 -1.27 7.48 25.01
CA ASP A 543 -2.34 7.05 25.90
C ASP A 543 -2.85 8.20 26.79
N PHE A 544 -2.18 9.35 26.77
CA PHE A 544 -2.58 10.57 27.46
C PHE A 544 -3.53 11.43 26.64
N GLU A 545 -3.27 11.58 25.34
CA GLU A 545 -4.10 12.40 24.45
C GLU A 545 -4.00 11.94 23.00
N PHE A 546 -5.15 11.94 22.30
CA PHE A 546 -5.19 11.67 20.85
C PHE A 546 -4.88 12.94 20.07
N LEU A 547 -3.68 13.05 19.50
CA LEU A 547 -3.20 14.13 18.64
C LEU A 547 -3.23 15.52 19.30
N PRO A 548 -2.56 15.72 20.42
CA PRO A 548 -2.65 16.98 21.19
C PRO A 548 -2.19 18.22 20.42
N LEU A 549 -1.21 18.08 19.53
CA LEU A 549 -0.58 19.22 18.86
C LEU A 549 -1.22 19.59 17.52
N ASP A 550 -1.80 18.63 16.82
CA ASP A 550 -2.27 18.80 15.43
C ASP A 550 -3.77 18.52 15.25
N ALA A 551 -4.54 18.38 16.34
CA ALA A 551 -5.97 18.04 16.30
C ALA A 551 -6.77 19.03 15.43
N ASP A 552 -6.57 20.31 15.59
CA ASP A 552 -7.28 21.36 14.84
C ASP A 552 -6.95 21.30 13.35
N ALA A 553 -5.66 21.12 13.01
CA ALA A 553 -5.23 21.00 11.62
C ALA A 553 -5.79 19.73 10.98
N MET A 554 -5.87 18.63 11.73
CA MET A 554 -6.41 17.38 11.25
C MET A 554 -7.93 17.45 11.03
N VAL A 555 -8.69 18.04 11.96
CA VAL A 555 -10.14 18.24 11.79
C VAL A 555 -10.40 19.12 10.58
N LEU A 556 -9.67 20.22 10.45
CA LEU A 556 -9.82 21.14 9.31
C LEU A 556 -9.44 20.45 7.99
N ASN A 557 -8.40 19.59 8.00
CA ASN A 557 -8.05 18.75 6.87
C ASN A 557 -9.19 17.78 6.50
N ARG A 558 -9.84 17.14 7.47
CA ARG A 558 -10.98 16.25 7.18
C ARG A 558 -12.15 16.99 6.56
N VAL A 559 -12.50 18.18 7.09
CA VAL A 559 -13.53 19.04 6.52
C VAL A 559 -13.17 19.45 5.10
N LEU A 560 -11.93 19.86 4.85
CA LEU A 560 -11.43 20.21 3.52
C LEU A 560 -11.64 19.06 2.52
N TRP A 561 -11.20 17.85 2.88
CA TRP A 561 -11.27 16.72 1.94
C TRP A 561 -12.68 16.16 1.74
N VAL A 562 -13.58 16.34 2.70
CA VAL A 562 -15.01 16.09 2.49
C VAL A 562 -15.60 17.12 1.49
N LEU A 563 -15.26 18.40 1.63
CA LEU A 563 -15.71 19.45 0.71
C LEU A 563 -15.15 19.25 -0.71
N VAL A 564 -13.88 18.88 -0.84
CA VAL A 564 -13.24 18.51 -2.11
C VAL A 564 -13.91 17.28 -2.71
N GLY A 565 -14.25 16.28 -1.89
CA GLY A 565 -15.02 15.13 -2.30
C GLY A 565 -16.39 15.51 -2.88
N LEU A 566 -17.15 16.34 -2.17
CA LEU A 566 -18.45 16.85 -2.62
C LEU A 566 -18.32 17.66 -3.92
N PHE A 567 -17.28 18.48 -4.05
CA PHE A 567 -16.96 19.19 -5.27
C PHE A 567 -16.72 18.21 -6.44
N MET A 568 -15.88 17.20 -6.24
CA MET A 568 -15.61 16.17 -7.26
C MET A 568 -16.85 15.38 -7.63
N LEU A 569 -17.68 15.00 -6.65
CA LEU A 569 -18.93 14.29 -6.89
C LEU A 569 -19.91 15.15 -7.69
N HIS A 570 -20.08 16.41 -7.31
CA HIS A 570 -20.94 17.33 -8.02
C HIS A 570 -20.45 17.53 -9.46
N ALA A 571 -19.15 17.73 -9.66
CA ALA A 571 -18.56 17.80 -10.99
C ALA A 571 -18.81 16.52 -11.81
N ALA A 572 -18.65 15.35 -11.19
CA ALA A 572 -18.91 14.07 -11.83
C ALA A 572 -20.37 13.95 -12.31
N LEU A 573 -21.31 14.36 -11.47
CA LEU A 573 -22.74 14.31 -11.78
C LEU A 573 -23.13 15.30 -12.89
N GLU A 574 -22.59 16.50 -12.90
CA GLU A 574 -22.82 17.49 -13.98
C GLU A 574 -22.26 17.02 -15.33
N TRP A 575 -21.16 16.26 -15.31
CA TRP A 575 -20.53 15.71 -16.50
C TRP A 575 -20.96 14.29 -16.83
N TRP A 576 -21.86 13.68 -16.05
CA TRP A 576 -22.32 12.31 -16.26
C TRP A 576 -23.11 12.17 -17.57
N ARG A 577 -22.73 11.18 -18.37
CA ARG A 577 -23.38 10.88 -19.63
C ARG A 577 -24.43 9.79 -19.46
N ARG A 578 -25.65 10.07 -19.90
CA ARG A 578 -26.72 9.08 -19.94
C ARG A 578 -26.84 8.39 -21.32
N ARG A 579 -26.36 9.02 -22.40
CA ARG A 579 -26.43 8.45 -23.75
C ARG A 579 -25.17 7.63 -24.07
N VAL A 580 -25.37 6.43 -24.59
CA VAL A 580 -24.32 5.50 -25.04
C VAL A 580 -24.74 4.96 -26.41
N PRO A 581 -23.89 5.02 -27.47
CA PRO A 581 -22.60 5.67 -27.51
C PRO A 581 -22.69 7.20 -27.45
N ASP A 582 -21.59 7.85 -27.04
CA ASP A 582 -21.52 9.31 -27.07
C ASP A 582 -20.90 9.77 -28.40
N PRO A 583 -21.71 10.35 -29.31
CA PRO A 583 -21.24 10.74 -30.64
C PRO A 583 -20.31 11.96 -30.62
N GLN A 584 -20.24 12.68 -29.52
CA GLN A 584 -19.57 13.99 -29.48
C GLN A 584 -18.15 13.99 -28.84
N GLY A 585 -17.70 12.89 -28.25
CA GLY A 585 -16.36 12.79 -27.68
C GLY A 585 -16.03 13.78 -26.53
N ILE A 586 -14.80 13.73 -26.02
CA ILE A 586 -14.33 14.57 -24.90
C ILE A 586 -14.28 16.06 -25.30
N THR A 587 -13.94 16.38 -26.53
CA THR A 587 -13.71 17.75 -27.01
C THR A 587 -14.97 18.63 -27.02
N SER A 588 -16.14 18.04 -27.28
CA SER A 588 -17.41 18.79 -27.27
C SER A 588 -17.89 19.18 -25.86
N ARG A 589 -17.33 18.57 -24.83
CA ARG A 589 -17.65 18.87 -23.41
C ARG A 589 -16.94 20.08 -22.91
N LEU A 590 -15.82 20.45 -23.53
CA LEU A 590 -15.01 21.63 -23.24
C LEU A 590 -15.56 22.91 -23.89
N GLN A 591 -16.81 22.90 -24.41
CA GLN A 591 -17.44 24.09 -24.95
C GLN A 591 -17.64 25.13 -23.83
N TRP A 592 -16.83 26.19 -23.90
CA TRP A 592 -16.65 27.25 -22.89
C TRP A 592 -17.95 27.93 -22.45
N SER A 593 -18.90 28.13 -23.36
CA SER A 593 -20.17 28.82 -23.06
C SER A 593 -21.14 28.02 -22.16
N ARG A 594 -21.11 26.68 -22.24
CA ARG A 594 -21.89 25.81 -21.34
C ARG A 594 -21.12 25.50 -20.06
N ALA A 595 -19.79 25.49 -20.13
CA ALA A 595 -18.91 25.26 -19.00
C ALA A 595 -19.08 26.34 -17.93
N TRP A 596 -19.23 27.62 -18.31
CA TRP A 596 -19.37 28.72 -17.35
C TRP A 596 -20.58 28.59 -16.42
N ARG A 597 -21.77 28.32 -16.95
CA ARG A 597 -22.97 28.14 -16.13
C ARG A 597 -22.89 26.91 -15.22
N ARG A 598 -22.20 25.86 -15.66
CA ARG A 598 -21.96 24.67 -14.85
C ARG A 598 -20.90 24.94 -13.80
N SER A 599 -19.85 25.68 -14.13
CA SER A 599 -18.79 26.09 -13.22
C SER A 599 -19.33 26.94 -12.07
N ALA A 600 -20.32 27.81 -12.29
CA ALA A 600 -20.95 28.59 -11.23
C ALA A 600 -21.63 27.68 -10.17
N ARG A 601 -22.23 26.57 -10.58
CA ARG A 601 -22.78 25.57 -9.63
C ARG A 601 -21.70 24.81 -8.86
N LEU A 602 -20.53 24.62 -9.46
CA LEU A 602 -19.41 23.98 -8.79
C LEU A 602 -18.85 24.83 -7.62
N LEU A 603 -19.06 26.16 -7.68
CA LEU A 603 -18.64 27.05 -6.59
C LEU A 603 -19.34 26.78 -5.26
N VAL A 604 -20.52 26.10 -5.27
CA VAL A 604 -21.25 25.76 -4.04
C VAL A 604 -20.37 24.96 -3.07
N PHE A 605 -19.58 24.01 -3.58
CA PHE A 605 -18.63 23.24 -2.75
C PHE A 605 -17.17 23.69 -2.96
N GLY A 606 -16.85 24.23 -4.13
CA GLY A 606 -15.51 24.70 -4.46
C GLY A 606 -15.07 25.91 -3.66
N ALA A 607 -15.96 26.89 -3.44
CA ALA A 607 -15.62 28.08 -2.65
C ALA A 607 -15.40 27.74 -1.16
N PRO A 608 -16.26 26.98 -0.47
CA PRO A 608 -15.99 26.53 0.89
C PRO A 608 -14.71 25.69 1.00
N ALA A 609 -14.43 24.81 0.03
CA ALA A 609 -13.19 24.04 0.00
C ALA A 609 -11.96 24.94 -0.13
N LEU A 610 -12.02 25.97 -0.98
CA LEU A 610 -10.94 26.96 -1.14
C LEU A 610 -10.71 27.75 0.15
N VAL A 611 -11.78 28.23 0.79
CA VAL A 611 -11.69 28.96 2.05
C VAL A 611 -11.08 28.09 3.14
N CYS A 612 -11.58 26.86 3.29
CA CYS A 612 -11.07 25.90 4.26
C CYS A 612 -9.59 25.54 3.98
N GLY A 613 -9.24 25.29 2.72
CA GLY A 613 -7.86 25.02 2.30
C GLY A 613 -6.92 26.20 2.54
N THR A 614 -7.39 27.43 2.30
CA THR A 614 -6.61 28.64 2.58
C THR A 614 -6.41 28.84 4.09
N ALA A 615 -7.46 28.63 4.89
CA ALA A 615 -7.36 28.72 6.35
C ALA A 615 -6.36 27.69 6.89
N LEU A 616 -6.44 26.45 6.42
CA LEU A 616 -5.49 25.39 6.79
C LEU A 616 -4.06 25.71 6.32
N ALA A 617 -3.89 26.24 5.10
CA ALA A 617 -2.58 26.63 4.58
C ALA A 617 -1.95 27.75 5.42
N LEU A 618 -2.74 28.73 5.85
CA LEU A 618 -2.27 29.81 6.73
C LEU A 618 -1.92 29.27 8.13
N MET A 619 -2.74 28.36 8.66
CA MET A 619 -2.50 27.72 9.94
C MET A 619 -1.18 26.93 9.92
N VAL A 620 -0.96 26.09 8.88
CA VAL A 620 0.26 25.30 8.72
C VAL A 620 1.47 26.21 8.51
N ARG A 621 1.34 27.24 7.65
CA ARG A 621 2.44 28.18 7.37
C ARG A 621 2.88 28.95 8.61
N ASN A 622 1.93 29.37 9.43
CA ASN A 622 2.19 30.18 10.63
C ASN A 622 2.33 29.34 11.91
N GLY A 623 2.12 28.04 11.80
CA GLY A 623 2.18 27.11 12.93
C GLY A 623 3.58 26.60 13.23
N PRO A 624 3.74 25.87 14.36
CA PRO A 624 5.02 25.27 14.76
C PRO A 624 5.51 24.15 13.82
N SER A 625 4.59 23.52 13.08
CA SER A 625 4.89 22.47 12.08
C SER A 625 4.97 23.01 10.65
N GLY A 626 5.06 24.32 10.47
CA GLY A 626 5.20 24.93 9.14
C GLY A 626 6.63 24.91 8.61
N SER A 627 6.79 24.92 7.29
CA SER A 627 8.11 24.91 6.63
C SER A 627 9.10 25.95 7.16
N PRO A 628 8.68 27.21 7.48
CA PRO A 628 9.61 28.16 8.08
C PRO A 628 10.04 27.77 9.50
N ALA A 629 9.14 27.17 10.29
CA ALA A 629 9.46 26.71 11.64
C ALA A 629 10.39 25.48 11.60
N GLU A 630 10.08 24.51 10.74
CA GLU A 630 10.93 23.33 10.52
C GLU A 630 12.33 23.70 10.03
N LYS A 631 12.41 24.66 9.10
CA LYS A 631 13.71 25.16 8.62
C LYS A 631 14.49 25.84 9.75
N PHE A 632 13.83 26.70 10.52
CA PHE A 632 14.45 27.38 11.65
C PHE A 632 14.95 26.37 12.69
N GLU A 633 14.13 25.39 13.03
CA GLU A 633 14.50 24.33 13.98
C GLU A 633 15.71 23.54 13.48
N ARG A 634 15.69 23.11 12.24
CA ARG A 634 16.81 22.38 11.65
C ARG A 634 18.09 23.22 11.62
N ASP A 635 18.01 24.47 11.16
CA ASP A 635 19.15 25.35 11.08
C ASP A 635 19.70 25.66 12.49
N TYR A 636 18.81 25.74 13.49
CA TYR A 636 19.16 25.90 14.89
C TYR A 636 19.91 24.70 15.44
N TYR A 637 19.41 23.49 15.22
CA TYR A 637 20.10 22.26 15.66
C TYR A 637 21.44 22.07 14.94
N VAL A 638 21.51 22.33 13.65
CA VAL A 638 22.78 22.24 12.90
C VAL A 638 23.81 23.24 13.44
N ALA A 639 23.39 24.47 13.77
CA ALA A 639 24.28 25.45 14.37
C ALA A 639 24.77 25.04 15.76
N ASN A 640 23.88 24.50 16.58
CA ASN A 640 24.24 23.98 17.91
C ASN A 640 25.17 22.79 17.82
N ASP A 641 24.89 21.84 16.96
CA ASP A 641 25.73 20.67 16.73
C ASP A 641 27.15 21.06 16.28
N ARG A 642 27.27 22.00 15.35
CA ARG A 642 28.58 22.51 14.91
C ARG A 642 29.41 23.17 16.05
N THR A 643 28.70 23.82 16.99
CA THR A 643 29.35 24.54 18.08
C THR A 643 29.71 23.63 19.26
N TRP A 644 28.88 22.64 19.56
CA TRP A 644 28.93 21.89 20.81
C TRP A 644 29.25 20.42 20.66
N ARG A 645 29.33 19.87 19.43
CA ARG A 645 29.60 18.43 19.17
C ARG A 645 30.88 17.95 19.87
N ASP A 646 31.93 18.72 19.74
CA ASP A 646 33.27 18.37 20.30
C ASP A 646 33.59 19.12 21.60
N ALA A 647 32.64 19.88 22.13
CA ALA A 647 32.82 20.61 23.37
C ALA A 647 32.80 19.62 24.57
N PRO A 648 33.69 19.80 25.54
CA PRO A 648 33.68 18.99 26.74
C PRO A 648 32.36 19.22 27.50
N ALA A 649 31.66 18.13 27.81
CA ALA A 649 30.38 18.13 28.50
C ALA A 649 30.47 17.36 29.83
N PRO A 650 29.75 17.79 30.88
CA PRO A 650 29.68 17.05 32.13
C PRO A 650 28.83 15.79 31.95
N LEU A 651 29.11 14.78 32.76
CA LEU A 651 28.30 13.56 32.84
C LEU A 651 27.26 13.72 33.97
N ILE A 652 26.02 13.35 33.68
CA ILE A 652 24.99 13.20 34.73
C ILE A 652 25.30 11.91 35.51
N THR A 653 25.65 12.04 36.77
CA THR A 653 26.02 10.90 37.62
C THR A 653 24.88 10.47 38.55
N ALA A 654 23.99 11.37 38.89
CA ALA A 654 22.80 11.06 39.65
C ALA A 654 21.62 11.97 39.20
N ALA A 655 20.42 11.43 39.28
CA ALA A 655 19.20 12.17 39.04
C ALA A 655 18.17 11.78 40.10
N ASP A 656 17.59 12.79 40.75
CA ASP A 656 16.48 12.64 41.70
C ASP A 656 15.28 13.40 41.10
N LEU A 657 14.25 12.68 40.68
CA LEU A 657 13.13 13.24 39.90
C LEU A 657 11.79 12.90 40.56
N GLU A 658 11.01 13.93 40.78
CA GLU A 658 9.61 13.85 41.16
C GLU A 658 8.73 14.08 39.95
N LEU A 659 7.92 13.10 39.61
CA LEU A 659 7.04 13.11 38.43
C LEU A 659 5.58 13.18 38.88
N GLY A 660 4.91 14.29 38.53
CA GLY A 660 3.47 14.45 38.65
C GLY A 660 2.82 14.12 37.31
N ILE A 661 2.03 13.06 37.22
CA ILE A 661 1.34 12.66 36.01
C ILE A 661 -0.15 12.90 36.17
N GLU A 662 -0.74 13.74 35.34
CA GLU A 662 -2.16 14.04 35.31
C GLU A 662 -2.77 13.55 33.99
N PRO A 663 -3.20 12.28 33.90
CA PRO A 663 -3.69 11.69 32.67
C PRO A 663 -4.92 12.40 32.09
N GLU A 664 -5.83 12.90 32.95
CA GLU A 664 -7.05 13.60 32.54
C GLU A 664 -6.73 14.97 31.88
N ALA A 665 -5.71 15.66 32.36
CA ALA A 665 -5.24 16.93 31.82
C ALA A 665 -4.23 16.73 30.69
N GLY A 666 -3.71 15.52 30.48
CA GLY A 666 -2.67 15.20 29.51
C GLY A 666 -1.34 15.88 29.83
N THR A 667 -1.04 16.13 31.11
CA THR A 667 0.15 16.86 31.52
C THR A 667 1.08 16.02 32.39
N ILE A 668 2.39 16.26 32.25
CA ILE A 668 3.43 15.69 33.09
C ILE A 668 4.25 16.86 33.66
N ALA A 669 4.22 16.99 34.99
CA ALA A 669 5.10 17.91 35.71
C ALA A 669 6.33 17.16 36.17
N VAL A 670 7.52 17.70 35.90
CA VAL A 670 8.79 17.12 36.30
C VAL A 670 9.52 18.13 37.17
N LYS A 671 9.91 17.73 38.38
CA LYS A 671 10.74 18.49 39.29
C LYS A 671 11.87 17.60 39.79
N GLY A 672 13.07 18.09 39.83
CA GLY A 672 14.16 17.29 40.35
C GLY A 672 15.53 17.92 40.25
N THR A 673 16.51 17.17 40.65
CA THR A 673 17.93 17.57 40.69
C THR A 673 18.79 16.59 39.93
N TYR A 674 19.70 17.13 39.13
CA TYR A 674 20.76 16.36 38.48
C TYR A 674 22.12 16.66 39.12
N VAL A 675 22.94 15.67 39.36
CA VAL A 675 24.32 15.82 39.77
C VAL A 675 25.17 15.72 38.53
N LEU A 676 25.87 16.81 38.21
CA LEU A 676 26.77 16.89 37.07
C LEU A 676 28.22 16.69 37.55
N THR A 677 28.95 15.79 36.93
CA THR A 677 30.34 15.51 37.26
C THR A 677 31.21 15.77 36.05
N ASN A 678 32.21 16.61 36.20
CA ASN A 678 33.25 16.81 35.19
C ASN A 678 34.23 15.64 35.22
N ARG A 679 34.25 14.81 34.21
CA ARG A 679 35.26 13.72 34.00
C ARG A 679 36.27 14.07 32.92
N THR A 680 36.27 15.30 32.44
CA THR A 680 37.27 15.76 31.45
C THR A 680 38.53 16.25 32.15
N GLU A 681 39.65 16.29 31.43
CA GLU A 681 40.91 16.78 31.96
C GLU A 681 40.99 18.33 32.09
N SER A 682 39.97 19.01 31.57
CA SER A 682 39.88 20.47 31.55
C SER A 682 38.69 21.00 32.34
N PRO A 683 38.82 22.16 33.01
CA PRO A 683 37.70 22.77 33.73
C PRO A 683 36.63 23.24 32.78
N LEU A 684 35.40 22.87 33.06
CA LEU A 684 34.23 23.27 32.26
C LEU A 684 33.75 24.66 32.63
N ARG A 685 33.91 25.61 31.74
CA ARG A 685 33.46 26.99 31.91
C ARG A 685 32.03 27.25 31.45
N GLN A 686 31.49 26.39 30.63
CA GLN A 686 30.14 26.48 30.09
C GLN A 686 29.47 25.12 30.10
N LEU A 687 28.22 25.10 30.47
CA LEU A 687 27.37 23.91 30.49
C LEU A 687 26.26 24.12 29.49
N ALA A 688 26.15 23.25 28.50
CA ALA A 688 25.12 23.29 27.49
C ALA A 688 24.10 22.17 27.74
N LEU A 689 22.83 22.54 27.84
CA LEU A 689 21.71 21.60 28.01
C LEU A 689 20.65 21.85 26.95
N THR A 690 20.15 20.80 26.36
CA THR A 690 19.01 20.87 25.42
C THR A 690 17.85 20.06 26.00
N PRO A 691 16.75 20.70 26.44
CA PRO A 691 15.59 20.01 26.96
C PRO A 691 14.84 19.30 25.83
N ALA A 692 14.03 18.30 26.20
CA ALA A 692 13.12 17.67 25.25
C ALA A 692 12.09 18.66 24.70
N ARG A 693 11.65 18.46 23.45
CA ARG A 693 10.77 19.36 22.69
C ARG A 693 9.44 19.70 23.35
N ASP A 694 8.92 18.75 24.10
CA ASP A 694 7.55 18.82 24.60
C ASP A 694 7.43 19.48 25.97
N PHE A 695 8.57 19.82 26.59
CA PHE A 695 8.56 20.59 27.83
C PHE A 695 8.29 22.08 27.58
N THR A 696 7.35 22.63 28.35
CA THR A 696 7.03 24.06 28.44
C THR A 696 7.33 24.53 29.87
N GLU A 697 7.50 25.82 30.06
CA GLU A 697 7.73 26.42 31.38
C GLU A 697 8.97 25.89 32.13
N LEU A 698 10.05 25.66 31.37
CA LEU A 698 11.30 25.16 31.91
C LEU A 698 11.99 26.22 32.76
N VAL A 699 12.30 25.86 33.99
CA VAL A 699 13.10 26.67 34.90
C VAL A 699 14.27 25.82 35.38
N PHE A 700 15.48 26.24 35.09
CA PHE A 700 16.69 25.61 35.61
C PHE A 700 17.33 26.49 36.66
N THR A 701 17.77 25.89 37.77
CA THR A 701 18.56 26.54 38.79
C THR A 701 19.89 25.81 38.96
N PHE A 702 20.97 26.50 39.11
CA PHE A 702 22.31 25.93 39.39
C PHE A 702 22.83 26.59 40.66
N GLU A 703 23.14 25.80 41.68
CA GLU A 703 23.58 26.30 43.00
C GLU A 703 22.64 27.38 43.60
N GLY A 704 21.33 27.30 43.32
CA GLY A 704 20.33 28.23 43.82
C GLY A 704 20.12 29.48 42.96
N GLU A 705 20.87 29.64 41.88
CA GLU A 705 20.64 30.72 40.90
C GLU A 705 19.82 30.26 39.74
N GLU A 706 18.78 31.04 39.33
CA GLU A 706 17.96 30.73 38.18
C GLU A 706 18.76 30.96 36.89
N TRP A 707 18.71 29.96 36.00
CA TRP A 707 19.37 30.03 34.71
C TRP A 707 18.53 30.80 33.68
N ASN A 708 19.04 31.94 33.25
CA ASN A 708 18.45 32.74 32.17
C ASN A 708 19.35 32.70 30.93
N ASP A 709 18.83 32.19 29.81
CA ASP A 709 19.52 32.23 28.53
C ASP A 709 19.26 33.60 27.82
N GLU A 710 20.25 34.48 27.86
CA GLU A 710 20.18 35.78 27.21
C GLU A 710 20.24 35.70 25.68
N THR A 711 20.78 34.64 25.12
CA THR A 711 20.94 34.47 23.67
C THR A 711 19.61 34.28 22.96
N LEU A 712 18.65 33.63 23.57
CA LEU A 712 17.28 33.44 23.06
C LEU A 712 16.45 34.74 23.12
N GLY A 713 16.79 35.70 23.96
CA GLY A 713 16.07 36.96 24.10
C GLY A 713 16.06 37.83 22.85
N ARG A 714 17.06 37.74 21.95
CA ARG A 714 17.12 38.46 20.68
C ARG A 714 16.25 37.86 19.59
N GLU A 715 16.01 36.58 19.56
CA GLU A 715 15.16 35.92 18.54
C GLU A 715 13.69 35.86 18.94
N ARG A 716 13.37 35.94 20.23
CA ARG A 716 12.00 36.00 20.75
C ARG A 716 11.14 37.10 20.14
N LYS A 717 11.75 38.21 19.64
CA LYS A 717 11.03 39.36 19.08
C LYS A 717 10.67 39.23 17.60
N ARG A 718 11.10 38.19 16.86
CA ARG A 718 10.93 38.15 15.40
C ARG A 718 9.67 37.46 14.91
N SER A 719 9.14 36.46 15.57
CA SER A 719 7.89 35.82 15.16
C SER A 719 7.33 34.92 16.28
N PRO A 720 5.99 34.77 16.39
CA PRO A 720 5.37 33.96 17.43
C PRO A 720 5.75 32.46 17.32
N TRP A 721 5.98 31.94 16.11
CA TRP A 721 6.38 30.54 15.92
C TRP A 721 7.86 30.32 16.25
N ALA A 722 8.75 31.26 15.92
CA ALA A 722 10.16 31.21 16.30
C ALA A 722 10.32 31.17 17.82
N GLN A 723 9.52 31.94 18.54
CA GLN A 723 9.47 31.91 20.00
C GLN A 723 9.02 30.55 20.54
N ARG A 724 8.00 29.92 19.92
CA ARG A 724 7.53 28.59 20.32
C ARG A 724 8.59 27.52 20.06
N VAL A 725 9.27 27.55 18.92
CA VAL A 725 10.34 26.62 18.59
C VAL A 725 11.53 26.80 19.53
N ALA A 726 11.94 28.03 19.78
CA ALA A 726 13.01 28.33 20.72
C ALA A 726 12.69 27.86 22.15
N ASN A 727 11.45 28.02 22.60
CA ASN A 727 11.02 27.52 23.91
C ASN A 727 11.00 25.99 24.01
N ARG A 728 10.77 25.28 22.88
CA ARG A 728 10.73 23.81 22.86
C ARG A 728 12.07 23.15 22.62
N ALA A 729 12.92 23.77 21.81
CA ALA A 729 14.16 23.16 21.32
C ALA A 729 15.38 24.01 21.67
N GLY A 730 15.23 25.01 22.56
CA GLY A 730 16.26 25.97 22.91
C GLY A 730 17.46 25.31 23.58
N LEU A 731 18.66 25.62 23.10
CA LEU A 731 19.89 25.32 23.80
C LEU A 731 20.04 26.29 24.97
N TRP A 732 20.25 25.75 26.15
CA TRP A 732 20.52 26.52 27.35
C TRP A 732 22.02 26.43 27.63
N VAL A 733 22.72 27.56 27.69
CA VAL A 733 24.12 27.64 28.00
C VAL A 733 24.28 28.37 29.31
N PHE A 734 24.80 27.66 30.28
CA PHE A 734 25.05 28.22 31.61
C PHE A 734 26.56 28.40 31.82
N THR A 735 26.92 29.54 32.40
CA THR A 735 28.31 29.86 32.76
C THR A 735 28.41 29.94 34.28
N PRO A 736 28.87 28.87 34.97
CA PRO A 736 29.02 28.89 36.42
C PRO A 736 30.07 29.92 36.87
N LYS A 737 29.90 30.44 38.07
CA LYS A 737 30.87 31.42 38.65
C LYS A 737 32.24 30.79 38.83
N GLU A 738 32.25 29.51 39.22
CA GLU A 738 33.49 28.73 39.31
C GLU A 738 33.42 27.62 38.27
N PRO A 739 34.48 27.40 37.48
CA PRO A 739 34.50 26.31 36.53
C PRO A 739 34.32 24.95 37.20
N LEU A 740 33.53 24.07 36.62
CA LEU A 740 33.32 22.71 37.09
C LEU A 740 34.57 21.88 36.88
#